data_d93a724cc1660d944889362b777ffce2
#
_entry.id   d93a724cc1660d944889362b777ffce2
#
_cell.length_a   1.000
_cell.length_b   1.000
_cell.length_c   1.000
_cell.angle_alpha   90.00
_cell.angle_beta   90.00
_cell.angle_gamma   90.00
#
_symmetry.space_group_name_H-M   'P 1'
#
loop_
_entity.id
_entity.type
_entity.pdbx_description
1 polymer ?
#
loop_
_entity_poly.entity_id
_entity_poly.type
_entity_poly.pdbx_seq_one_letter_code
_entity_poly.pdbx_strand_id
1 'polypeptide(L)'
;MGELSLGSFSSGNGALGEANFQELTGLNPNFVPPGTPLFGAASPTVNIEVGANTDFFSSATIKRGAIEVGLTNDLGFDINQLTLTLKSSSTEVSTTTVTSFEASSNRTAILSFDEGDVLEDINIDVQMSWLTQNTSAVPTALIVESIDGVDLVASEVVAALESQDFSSTSTTSFDATEFQFTEEAHYIELESGSINIAPIVNGLDLDIEELVISFPGIRKSPYDAGDSLVISYLGAEKVSRSASSIAKNIDLAGYRLYALNNKISYTTKALTENTQDAAPAQQNRTINELQSISSSVAIENLKIAEAFGQVKPQTVLLGDDDISNNVGEEQVIDIMNDTEAELTEIDGLEDLSSQLDGLEFTQARLSIDYTSNIGIPTTIYAAIMGVDGDGNQFFLTGTPGSDKEVKQSDSIEGLVMDGVALETNQLIKFSLDTPPNGQTLTSSVEFNGNNSTVVDFLNELPNEIRFIGKAIINEDGQAATIATPLEFSPSFAVDLPLAFQTTTAATYSDTTETDALEGLPGADDEDGASISGGQIIINYENGLPLGFGLDLEFLDKNNAAITTIPLGNEEPIVLTAASVDAVTRYVSSPTVSSTILSLSKAQFDELNKTKSVVVSARLNSSNNEEVKLKTTDYITINISVSLQLETNVGDN
;
A
#
# COMPACT_ATOMS: atom_id res chain seq x y z
N MET A 1 -21.44 9.97 28.72
CA MET A 1 -22.53 10.90 28.32
C MET A 1 -22.10 12.31 28.67
N GLY A 2 -22.74 13.34 28.08
CA GLY A 2 -22.52 14.73 28.53
C GLY A 2 -23.20 15.02 29.86
N GLU A 3 -23.19 16.27 30.26
CA GLU A 3 -23.90 16.72 31.49
C GLU A 3 -25.39 16.37 31.43
N LEU A 4 -25.95 15.89 32.53
CA LEU A 4 -27.39 15.62 32.65
C LEU A 4 -28.13 16.95 32.87
N SER A 5 -28.49 17.60 31.77
CA SER A 5 -29.32 18.80 31.86
C SER A 5 -30.78 18.41 32.10
N LEU A 6 -31.36 18.89 33.19
CA LEU A 6 -32.77 18.69 33.50
C LEU A 6 -33.70 19.62 32.69
N GLY A 7 -33.11 20.51 31.87
CA GLY A 7 -33.85 21.53 31.17
C GLY A 7 -34.52 22.55 32.12
N SER A 8 -35.33 23.43 31.56
CA SER A 8 -36.27 24.25 32.32
C SER A 8 -37.58 23.50 32.45
N PHE A 9 -37.99 23.18 33.65
CA PHE A 9 -39.34 22.71 33.90
C PHE A 9 -40.17 23.90 34.34
N SER A 10 -41.30 24.07 33.72
CA SER A 10 -42.31 25.07 34.11
C SER A 10 -43.52 24.34 34.59
N SER A 11 -43.97 24.63 35.77
CA SER A 11 -45.26 24.22 36.25
C SER A 11 -46.33 24.99 35.44
N GLY A 12 -47.25 24.29 34.82
CA GLY A 12 -48.28 24.90 33.98
C GLY A 12 -49.03 26.05 34.67
N ASN A 13 -49.72 26.85 33.89
CA ASN A 13 -50.46 28.04 34.35
C ASN A 13 -51.48 27.70 35.43
N GLY A 14 -51.21 28.05 36.68
CA GLY A 14 -52.08 27.93 37.83
C GLY A 14 -51.30 28.01 39.16
N ALA A 15 -51.92 28.49 40.22
CA ALA A 15 -51.30 28.52 41.56
C ALA A 15 -50.91 27.10 41.95
N LEU A 16 -49.60 26.94 42.27
CA LEU A 16 -49.03 25.68 42.74
C LEU A 16 -49.27 25.42 44.22
N GLY A 17 -49.45 26.49 44.96
CA GLY A 17 -49.74 26.45 46.37
C GLY A 17 -49.89 27.86 46.93
N GLU A 18 -50.45 27.97 48.12
CA GLU A 18 -50.66 29.26 48.77
C GLU A 18 -50.46 29.14 50.27
N ALA A 19 -49.94 30.23 50.87
CA ALA A 19 -50.02 30.43 52.28
C ALA A 19 -51.11 31.51 52.59
N ASN A 20 -52.20 31.12 53.23
CA ASN A 20 -53.30 32.04 53.40
C ASN A 20 -52.97 33.07 54.47
N PHE A 21 -53.67 34.21 54.47
CA PHE A 21 -53.47 35.32 55.35
C PHE A 21 -53.57 34.91 56.82
N GLN A 22 -54.53 34.03 57.22
CA GLN A 22 -54.69 33.57 58.55
C GLN A 22 -53.50 32.73 59.06
N GLU A 23 -52.97 31.90 58.27
CA GLU A 23 -51.78 31.10 58.63
C GLU A 23 -50.53 31.98 58.84
N LEU A 24 -50.37 33.00 58.02
CA LEU A 24 -49.21 33.90 58.07
C LEU A 24 -49.34 34.95 59.18
N THR A 25 -50.54 35.44 59.50
CA THR A 25 -50.70 36.55 60.45
C THR A 25 -51.40 36.16 61.72
N GLY A 26 -52.07 35.03 61.80
CA GLY A 26 -52.92 34.60 62.86
C GLY A 26 -54.27 35.36 62.90
N LEU A 27 -54.52 36.25 61.92
CA LEU A 27 -55.74 37.08 61.89
C LEU A 27 -56.76 36.52 60.91
N ASN A 28 -58.04 36.63 61.18
CA ASN A 28 -59.08 36.21 60.25
C ASN A 28 -59.32 37.30 59.20
N PRO A 29 -59.14 37.02 57.91
CA PRO A 29 -59.23 38.00 56.78
C PRO A 29 -60.60 38.67 56.72
N ASN A 30 -61.66 38.03 57.15
CA ASN A 30 -63.04 38.60 57.20
C ASN A 30 -63.16 39.79 58.12
N PHE A 31 -62.25 39.96 59.05
CA PHE A 31 -62.23 41.07 60.02
C PHE A 31 -61.17 42.14 59.70
N VAL A 32 -60.53 42.05 58.49
CA VAL A 32 -59.47 42.93 58.03
C VAL A 32 -59.84 43.60 56.71
N PRO A 33 -60.83 44.52 56.69
CA PRO A 33 -61.16 45.26 55.49
C PRO A 33 -60.03 46.21 55.10
N PRO A 34 -60.02 46.68 53.80
CA PRO A 34 -59.07 47.69 53.35
C PRO A 34 -59.03 48.91 54.28
N GLY A 35 -57.80 49.39 54.59
CA GLY A 35 -57.57 50.50 55.54
C GLY A 35 -57.41 50.05 56.99
N THR A 36 -57.45 48.77 57.33
CA THR A 36 -57.22 48.25 58.69
C THR A 36 -55.73 48.39 59.05
N PRO A 37 -55.37 49.00 60.17
CA PRO A 37 -53.99 49.06 60.61
C PRO A 37 -53.47 47.69 61.01
N LEU A 38 -52.36 47.27 60.36
CA LEU A 38 -51.56 46.11 60.73
C LEU A 38 -50.30 46.58 61.45
N PHE A 39 -50.07 46.10 62.66
CA PHE A 39 -48.84 46.38 63.40
C PHE A 39 -47.70 45.50 62.81
N GLY A 40 -46.53 46.06 62.73
CA GLY A 40 -45.35 45.36 62.28
C GLY A 40 -45.11 44.11 63.13
N ALA A 41 -44.90 42.99 62.41
CA ALA A 41 -44.69 41.67 63.01
C ALA A 41 -43.92 40.75 62.02
N ALA A 42 -43.63 39.57 62.51
CA ALA A 42 -43.14 38.47 61.69
C ALA A 42 -44.13 37.28 61.72
N SER A 43 -44.30 36.59 60.67
CA SER A 43 -45.11 35.37 60.55
C SER A 43 -44.46 34.19 61.25
N PRO A 44 -45.22 33.18 61.67
CA PRO A 44 -44.67 31.86 61.85
C PRO A 44 -44.11 31.34 60.45
N THR A 45 -43.35 30.29 60.48
CA THR A 45 -43.01 29.56 59.28
C THR A 45 -44.25 28.80 58.82
N VAL A 46 -44.67 29.01 57.55
CA VAL A 46 -45.78 28.31 56.94
C VAL A 46 -45.24 27.47 55.81
N ASN A 47 -45.61 26.21 55.80
CA ASN A 47 -45.24 25.31 54.73
C ASN A 47 -46.27 25.45 53.59
N ILE A 48 -45.80 25.71 52.39
CA ILE A 48 -46.60 25.66 51.20
C ILE A 48 -46.31 24.32 50.54
N GLU A 49 -47.23 23.38 50.63
CA GLU A 49 -47.20 22.19 49.83
C GLU A 49 -47.34 22.63 48.37
N VAL A 50 -46.27 22.68 47.66
CA VAL A 50 -46.29 22.90 46.22
C VAL A 50 -46.77 21.59 45.65
N GLY A 51 -48.03 21.54 45.23
CA GLY A 51 -48.59 20.35 44.56
C GLY A 51 -47.71 20.02 43.38
N ALA A 52 -46.73 19.21 43.67
CA ALA A 52 -45.66 18.95 42.74
C ALA A 52 -46.23 18.15 41.56
N ASN A 53 -46.43 18.80 40.48
CA ASN A 53 -46.28 18.14 39.21
C ASN A 53 -44.78 17.85 39.03
N THR A 54 -44.20 17.06 39.96
CA THR A 54 -42.90 16.46 39.81
C THR A 54 -42.96 15.25 38.85
N ASP A 55 -43.76 15.38 37.82
CA ASP A 55 -43.84 14.38 36.78
C ASP A 55 -42.52 14.25 35.98
N PHE A 56 -41.57 15.14 36.27
CA PHE A 56 -40.30 15.17 35.57
C PHE A 56 -39.23 14.22 36.17
N PHE A 57 -39.21 14.10 37.50
CA PHE A 57 -38.31 13.18 38.20
C PHE A 57 -38.86 12.86 39.61
N SER A 58 -38.52 11.68 40.09
CA SER A 58 -38.81 11.32 41.50
C SER A 58 -37.77 11.87 42.44
N SER A 59 -36.50 11.87 42.01
CA SER A 59 -35.43 12.56 42.72
C SER A 59 -34.33 12.98 41.74
N ALA A 60 -33.58 14.04 42.10
CA ALA A 60 -32.42 14.50 41.36
C ALA A 60 -31.33 14.97 42.34
N THR A 61 -30.10 14.49 42.14
CA THR A 61 -28.92 15.03 42.87
C THR A 61 -28.33 16.13 41.99
N ILE A 62 -28.36 17.35 42.48
CA ILE A 62 -27.99 18.55 41.73
C ILE A 62 -26.48 18.73 41.73
N LYS A 63 -25.94 19.13 40.59
CA LYS A 63 -24.55 19.54 40.41
C LYS A 63 -24.40 21.07 40.41
N ARG A 64 -25.36 21.73 39.78
CA ARG A 64 -25.46 23.20 39.72
C ARG A 64 -26.81 23.62 39.18
N GLY A 65 -27.14 24.88 39.38
CA GLY A 65 -28.34 25.53 38.85
C GLY A 65 -29.14 26.22 39.96
N ALA A 66 -30.34 26.63 39.59
CA ALA A 66 -31.26 27.31 40.51
C ALA A 66 -32.72 26.96 40.17
N ILE A 67 -33.59 27.27 41.12
CA ILE A 67 -35.04 27.30 40.87
C ILE A 67 -35.49 28.75 41.00
N GLU A 68 -36.26 29.21 40.03
CA GLU A 68 -37.01 30.45 40.09
C GLU A 68 -38.43 30.19 40.60
N VAL A 69 -38.83 30.87 41.68
CA VAL A 69 -40.17 30.76 42.23
C VAL A 69 -40.90 32.06 41.92
N GLY A 70 -41.93 31.96 41.11
CA GLY A 70 -42.86 33.06 40.85
C GLY A 70 -43.86 33.22 41.97
N LEU A 71 -43.94 34.43 42.55
CA LEU A 71 -44.77 34.74 43.70
C LEU A 71 -45.75 35.89 43.42
N THR A 72 -46.95 35.77 43.93
CA THR A 72 -47.95 36.85 43.93
C THR A 72 -48.32 37.18 45.38
N ASN A 73 -48.24 38.48 45.75
CA ASN A 73 -48.61 38.99 47.08
C ASN A 73 -50.05 39.53 47.06
N ASP A 74 -51.02 38.70 47.37
CA ASP A 74 -52.42 39.12 47.54
C ASP A 74 -52.85 39.24 49.00
N LEU A 75 -51.87 39.49 49.90
CA LEU A 75 -52.16 39.69 51.34
C LEU A 75 -52.71 41.06 51.63
N GLY A 76 -52.81 41.98 50.67
CA GLY A 76 -53.33 43.32 50.83
C GLY A 76 -52.43 44.26 51.70
N PHE A 77 -51.16 43.90 51.89
CA PHE A 77 -50.14 44.73 52.55
C PHE A 77 -48.75 44.40 52.06
N ASP A 78 -47.84 45.37 52.24
CA ASP A 78 -46.47 45.20 51.74
C ASP A 78 -45.70 44.31 52.74
N ILE A 79 -44.97 43.36 52.18
CA ILE A 79 -44.04 42.50 52.86
C ILE A 79 -42.67 43.21 52.88
N ASN A 80 -42.12 43.45 54.13
CA ASN A 80 -40.81 44.04 54.26
C ASN A 80 -39.68 43.06 53.92
N GLN A 81 -39.81 41.81 54.35
CA GLN A 81 -38.90 40.72 54.10
C GLN A 81 -39.69 39.41 54.02
N LEU A 82 -39.45 38.65 52.94
CA LEU A 82 -39.99 37.33 52.78
C LEU A 82 -38.79 36.36 52.59
N THR A 83 -38.69 35.45 53.54
CA THR A 83 -37.72 34.35 53.43
C THR A 83 -38.41 33.13 52.92
N LEU A 84 -37.88 32.58 51.81
CA LEU A 84 -38.29 31.32 51.23
C LEU A 84 -37.21 30.30 51.51
N THR A 85 -37.61 29.16 52.03
CA THR A 85 -36.74 28.01 52.26
C THR A 85 -37.29 26.84 51.48
N LEU A 86 -36.53 26.41 50.49
CA LEU A 86 -36.84 25.20 49.75
C LEU A 86 -36.44 24.00 50.57
N LYS A 87 -37.36 23.09 50.72
CA LYS A 87 -37.13 21.79 51.35
C LYS A 87 -37.30 20.68 50.37
N SER A 88 -36.40 19.73 50.42
CA SER A 88 -36.52 18.43 49.78
C SER A 88 -36.90 17.42 50.85
N SER A 89 -38.10 16.87 50.73
CA SER A 89 -38.75 16.10 51.82
C SER A 89 -38.80 16.91 53.12
N SER A 90 -37.92 16.71 54.06
CA SER A 90 -37.86 17.48 55.33
C SER A 90 -36.56 18.25 55.49
N THR A 91 -35.65 18.17 54.53
CA THR A 91 -34.30 18.77 54.60
C THR A 91 -34.30 20.12 53.89
N GLU A 92 -33.78 21.16 54.55
CA GLU A 92 -33.52 22.45 53.92
C GLU A 92 -32.42 22.29 52.85
N VAL A 93 -32.71 22.74 51.63
CA VAL A 93 -31.80 22.66 50.49
C VAL A 93 -31.30 24.04 50.08
N SER A 94 -32.19 25.05 50.07
CA SER A 94 -31.82 26.40 49.67
C SER A 94 -32.72 27.43 50.34
N THR A 95 -32.14 28.57 50.65
CA THR A 95 -32.88 29.68 51.26
C THR A 95 -32.57 30.99 50.55
N THR A 96 -33.61 31.77 50.27
CA THR A 96 -33.46 33.12 49.69
C THR A 96 -34.38 34.12 50.40
N THR A 97 -34.06 35.41 50.27
CA THR A 97 -34.85 36.47 50.87
C THR A 97 -35.24 37.50 49.81
N VAL A 98 -36.55 37.76 49.73
CA VAL A 98 -37.11 38.83 48.90
C VAL A 98 -37.44 40.01 49.85
N THR A 99 -36.94 41.21 49.51
CA THR A 99 -37.18 42.41 50.25
C THR A 99 -38.14 43.35 49.55
N SER A 100 -38.95 44.10 50.25
CA SER A 100 -39.85 45.13 49.71
C SER A 100 -40.82 44.59 48.65
N PHE A 101 -41.61 43.60 49.06
CA PHE A 101 -42.59 42.96 48.19
C PHE A 101 -43.96 43.62 48.34
N GLU A 102 -44.30 44.47 47.36
CA GLU A 102 -45.50 45.31 47.46
C GLU A 102 -46.78 44.48 47.38
N ALA A 103 -47.89 44.96 48.00
CA ALA A 103 -49.19 44.37 47.86
C ALA A 103 -49.68 44.35 46.40
N SER A 104 -50.37 43.30 46.03
CA SER A 104 -50.91 43.09 44.71
C SER A 104 -49.84 43.14 43.57
N SER A 105 -48.66 42.73 43.87
CA SER A 105 -47.56 42.65 42.90
C SER A 105 -46.98 41.23 42.79
N ASN A 106 -46.21 41.01 41.72
CA ASN A 106 -45.51 39.76 41.48
C ASN A 106 -44.02 39.92 41.66
N ARG A 107 -43.33 38.87 42.13
CA ARG A 107 -41.89 38.81 42.29
C ARG A 107 -41.40 37.43 41.94
N THR A 108 -40.16 37.36 41.47
CA THR A 108 -39.44 36.10 41.31
C THR A 108 -38.36 36.00 42.38
N ALA A 109 -38.29 34.87 43.05
CA ALA A 109 -37.24 34.51 43.99
C ALA A 109 -36.36 33.42 43.37
N ILE A 110 -35.06 33.57 43.52
CA ILE A 110 -34.08 32.60 43.01
C ILE A 110 -33.49 31.82 44.18
N LEU A 111 -33.56 30.51 44.09
CA LEU A 111 -33.02 29.55 45.05
C LEU A 111 -31.92 28.75 44.35
N SER A 112 -30.68 29.05 44.66
CA SER A 112 -29.50 28.38 44.10
C SER A 112 -29.17 27.11 44.87
N PHE A 113 -28.61 26.15 44.19
CA PHE A 113 -28.22 24.87 44.77
C PHE A 113 -26.71 24.74 44.90
N ASP A 114 -26.30 24.03 45.92
CA ASP A 114 -24.94 23.55 46.08
C ASP A 114 -24.79 22.15 45.42
N GLU A 115 -23.55 21.81 45.08
CA GLU A 115 -23.27 20.49 44.55
C GLU A 115 -23.55 19.40 45.58
N GLY A 116 -24.37 18.44 45.21
CA GLY A 116 -24.79 17.32 46.05
C GLY A 116 -26.17 17.50 46.68
N ASP A 117 -26.83 18.66 46.51
CA ASP A 117 -28.19 18.86 46.96
C ASP A 117 -29.13 17.85 46.25
N VAL A 118 -30.05 17.29 47.03
CA VAL A 118 -31.03 16.33 46.50
C VAL A 118 -32.39 16.99 46.44
N LEU A 119 -33.05 16.93 45.32
CA LEU A 119 -34.41 17.37 45.12
C LEU A 119 -35.34 16.16 45.07
N GLU A 120 -36.22 16.05 46.05
CA GLU A 120 -37.23 15.01 46.20
C GLU A 120 -38.38 15.59 47.04
N ASP A 121 -39.64 15.40 46.65
CA ASP A 121 -40.81 15.91 47.35
C ASP A 121 -40.64 17.38 47.80
N ILE A 122 -40.63 18.29 46.82
CA ILE A 122 -40.30 19.71 47.01
C ILE A 122 -41.42 20.43 47.73
N ASN A 123 -41.03 21.12 48.79
CA ASN A 123 -41.90 21.99 49.57
C ASN A 123 -41.23 23.35 49.80
N ILE A 124 -42.01 24.41 49.97
CA ILE A 124 -41.50 25.75 50.22
C ILE A 124 -42.02 26.22 51.58
N ASP A 125 -41.12 26.38 52.54
CA ASP A 125 -41.41 27.08 53.73
C ASP A 125 -41.30 28.60 53.53
N VAL A 126 -42.31 29.33 53.92
CA VAL A 126 -42.30 30.79 53.86
C VAL A 126 -42.37 31.39 55.25
N GLN A 127 -41.52 32.40 55.47
CA GLN A 127 -41.58 33.26 56.68
C GLN A 127 -41.47 34.70 56.22
N MET A 128 -42.36 35.54 56.67
CA MET A 128 -42.35 36.98 56.34
C MET A 128 -42.36 37.90 57.53
N SER A 129 -41.95 39.16 57.28
CA SER A 129 -42.11 40.26 58.23
C SER A 129 -42.69 41.46 57.48
N TRP A 130 -43.44 42.27 58.24
CA TRP A 130 -44.00 43.50 57.68
C TRP A 130 -43.84 44.62 58.68
N LEU A 131 -43.81 45.83 58.17
CA LEU A 131 -43.83 47.05 58.97
C LEU A 131 -45.28 47.45 59.27
N THR A 132 -45.45 48.31 60.33
CA THR A 132 -46.75 48.86 60.60
C THR A 132 -47.30 49.65 59.41
N GLN A 133 -48.45 49.28 58.94
CA GLN A 133 -49.07 49.85 57.76
C GLN A 133 -50.59 49.61 57.78
N ASN A 134 -51.29 50.21 56.84
CA ASN A 134 -52.71 49.91 56.64
C ASN A 134 -52.86 48.90 55.45
N THR A 135 -53.85 48.04 55.56
CA THR A 135 -54.21 47.14 54.42
C THR A 135 -54.69 47.95 53.23
N SER A 136 -54.28 47.59 52.01
CA SER A 136 -54.66 48.24 50.77
C SER A 136 -55.83 47.53 50.09
N ALA A 137 -56.02 46.23 50.34
CA ALA A 137 -57.05 45.38 49.81
C ALA A 137 -57.55 44.36 50.84
N VAL A 138 -58.59 43.61 50.54
CA VAL A 138 -59.01 42.47 51.36
C VAL A 138 -57.93 41.40 51.26
N PRO A 139 -57.33 40.97 52.38
CA PRO A 139 -56.26 39.97 52.31
C PRO A 139 -56.75 38.59 51.84
N THR A 140 -55.93 37.92 51.03
CA THR A 140 -56.19 36.53 50.61
C THR A 140 -54.99 35.63 50.94
N ALA A 141 -53.95 35.59 50.12
CA ALA A 141 -52.86 34.68 50.31
C ALA A 141 -51.55 35.23 49.69
N LEU A 142 -50.44 34.65 50.08
CA LEU A 142 -49.22 34.66 49.35
C LEU A 142 -49.25 33.41 48.41
N ILE A 143 -49.22 33.62 47.13
CA ILE A 143 -49.41 32.57 46.13
C ILE A 143 -48.07 32.24 45.48
N VAL A 144 -47.77 30.95 45.33
CA VAL A 144 -46.71 30.45 44.47
C VAL A 144 -47.33 30.13 43.11
N GLU A 145 -46.99 30.95 42.10
CA GLU A 145 -47.53 30.84 40.73
C GLU A 145 -46.79 29.85 39.88
N SER A 146 -45.44 29.84 40.01
CA SER A 146 -44.59 28.98 39.19
C SER A 146 -43.35 28.54 39.95
N ILE A 147 -42.83 27.42 39.55
CA ILE A 147 -41.48 26.95 39.90
C ILE A 147 -40.83 26.54 38.58
N ASP A 148 -39.77 27.26 38.23
CA ASP A 148 -39.05 27.05 36.98
C ASP A 148 -37.58 26.70 37.27
N GLY A 149 -37.08 25.62 36.68
CA GLY A 149 -35.66 25.27 36.75
C GLY A 149 -34.83 26.15 35.82
N VAL A 150 -33.70 26.63 36.27
CA VAL A 150 -32.77 27.45 35.48
C VAL A 150 -31.39 26.82 35.52
N ASP A 151 -30.87 26.47 34.36
CA ASP A 151 -29.55 25.87 34.21
C ASP A 151 -29.29 24.68 35.14
N LEU A 152 -30.34 23.92 35.44
CA LEU A 152 -30.25 22.76 36.32
C LEU A 152 -29.47 21.63 35.63
N VAL A 153 -28.37 21.25 36.24
CA VAL A 153 -27.58 20.10 35.88
C VAL A 153 -27.51 19.17 37.07
N ALA A 154 -27.83 17.91 36.83
CA ALA A 154 -27.78 16.88 37.86
C ALA A 154 -26.59 15.92 37.63
N SER A 155 -26.07 15.37 38.72
CA SER A 155 -25.15 14.23 38.68
C SER A 155 -25.92 12.89 38.58
N GLU A 156 -27.12 12.84 39.17
CA GLU A 156 -28.02 11.68 39.15
C GLU A 156 -29.47 12.12 39.07
N VAL A 157 -30.29 11.38 38.33
CA VAL A 157 -31.74 11.59 38.21
C VAL A 157 -32.45 10.26 38.29
N VAL A 158 -33.53 10.20 39.08
CA VAL A 158 -34.46 9.09 39.13
C VAL A 158 -35.79 9.55 38.56
N ALA A 159 -36.16 8.99 37.41
CA ALA A 159 -37.36 9.43 36.69
C ALA A 159 -37.99 8.29 35.88
N ALA A 160 -39.28 8.47 35.55
CA ALA A 160 -39.93 7.74 34.47
C ALA A 160 -39.61 8.46 33.16
N LEU A 161 -39.01 7.73 32.21
CA LEU A 161 -38.48 8.31 30.99
C LEU A 161 -39.27 7.91 29.78
N GLU A 162 -39.53 8.85 28.88
CA GLU A 162 -39.94 8.54 27.52
C GLU A 162 -38.75 7.96 26.75
N SER A 163 -39.08 7.22 25.70
CA SER A 163 -38.08 6.73 24.75
C SER A 163 -37.23 7.88 24.18
N GLN A 164 -35.93 7.73 24.21
CA GLN A 164 -34.98 8.72 23.71
C GLN A 164 -34.20 8.19 22.52
N ASP A 165 -34.09 9.02 21.50
CA ASP A 165 -33.27 8.79 20.32
C ASP A 165 -31.90 9.42 20.52
N PHE A 166 -30.86 8.62 20.44
CA PHE A 166 -29.48 9.10 20.42
C PHE A 166 -28.84 8.79 19.07
N SER A 167 -28.13 9.75 18.53
CA SER A 167 -27.34 9.57 17.32
C SER A 167 -25.95 10.13 17.52
N SER A 168 -24.94 9.34 17.15
CA SER A 168 -23.54 9.75 17.19
C SER A 168 -22.87 9.33 15.89
N THR A 169 -22.08 10.23 15.31
CA THR A 169 -21.24 9.94 14.17
C THR A 169 -19.79 9.98 14.59
N SER A 170 -19.06 8.92 14.27
CA SER A 170 -17.64 8.78 14.54
C SER A 170 -16.89 8.44 13.28
N THR A 171 -15.61 8.73 13.26
CA THR A 171 -14.73 8.39 12.16
C THR A 171 -13.50 7.67 12.70
N THR A 172 -13.04 6.68 11.96
CA THR A 172 -11.72 6.09 12.17
C THR A 172 -10.84 6.41 10.97
N SER A 173 -9.58 6.72 11.20
CA SER A 173 -8.63 6.91 10.12
C SER A 173 -8.16 5.56 9.60
N PHE A 174 -8.12 5.45 8.31
CA PHE A 174 -7.48 4.37 7.61
C PHE A 174 -6.07 4.84 7.26
N ASP A 175 -5.05 4.21 7.83
CA ASP A 175 -3.67 4.56 7.52
C ASP A 175 -3.27 3.87 6.21
N ALA A 176 -3.40 4.61 5.13
CA ALA A 176 -2.89 4.21 3.83
C ALA A 176 -1.78 5.20 3.47
N THR A 177 -0.55 4.84 3.77
CA THR A 177 0.61 5.68 3.46
C THR A 177 0.77 5.87 1.96
N GLU A 178 0.41 4.85 1.17
CA GLU A 178 0.64 4.75 -0.26
C GLU A 178 -0.56 5.13 -1.13
N PHE A 179 -1.78 5.00 -0.57
CA PHE A 179 -3.04 5.29 -1.24
C PHE A 179 -3.74 6.50 -0.63
N GLN A 180 -4.29 7.36 -1.48
CA GLN A 180 -5.18 8.44 -1.05
C GLN A 180 -6.54 8.27 -1.72
N PHE A 181 -7.58 8.26 -0.90
CA PHE A 181 -8.96 8.22 -1.34
C PHE A 181 -9.52 9.64 -1.35
N THR A 182 -9.20 10.41 -2.38
CA THR A 182 -9.54 11.83 -2.50
C THR A 182 -10.92 12.07 -3.08
N GLU A 183 -11.52 11.05 -3.70
CA GLU A 183 -12.84 11.12 -4.34
C GLU A 183 -13.77 10.06 -3.79
N GLU A 184 -15.09 10.31 -3.89
CA GLU A 184 -16.13 9.39 -3.42
C GLU A 184 -16.16 8.06 -4.20
N ALA A 185 -15.62 8.06 -5.41
CA ALA A 185 -15.53 6.87 -6.25
C ALA A 185 -14.37 5.94 -5.89
N HIS A 186 -13.40 6.42 -5.09
CA HIS A 186 -12.25 5.64 -4.69
C HIS A 186 -12.63 4.57 -3.66
N TYR A 187 -12.11 3.36 -3.81
CA TYR A 187 -12.46 2.22 -2.97
C TYR A 187 -11.33 1.19 -2.81
N ILE A 188 -11.51 0.35 -1.82
CA ILE A 188 -10.78 -0.92 -1.66
C ILE A 188 -11.82 -2.04 -1.69
N GLU A 189 -11.66 -3.02 -2.57
CA GLU A 189 -12.45 -4.26 -2.57
C GLU A 189 -11.71 -5.33 -1.78
N LEU A 190 -12.43 -6.01 -0.89
CA LEU A 190 -11.86 -6.99 0.02
C LEU A 190 -12.05 -8.41 -0.51
N GLU A 191 -10.97 -9.17 -0.60
CA GLU A 191 -11.00 -10.63 -0.78
C GLU A 191 -11.48 -11.31 0.51
N SER A 192 -10.99 -10.82 1.65
CA SER A 192 -11.39 -11.27 2.96
C SER A 192 -11.17 -10.19 4.01
N GLY A 193 -11.77 -10.36 5.16
CA GLY A 193 -11.65 -9.49 6.31
C GLY A 193 -12.84 -9.63 7.23
N SER A 194 -12.78 -9.03 8.39
CA SER A 194 -13.92 -9.03 9.32
C SER A 194 -14.01 -7.74 10.11
N ILE A 195 -15.25 -7.38 10.45
CA ILE A 195 -15.52 -6.41 11.50
C ILE A 195 -15.95 -7.18 12.74
N ASN A 196 -15.18 -7.01 13.81
CA ASN A 196 -15.49 -7.56 15.11
C ASN A 196 -16.04 -6.44 16.01
N ILE A 197 -17.28 -6.59 16.43
CA ILE A 197 -17.90 -5.73 17.44
C ILE A 197 -17.87 -6.49 18.75
N ALA A 198 -17.09 -5.99 19.70
CA ALA A 198 -17.08 -6.53 21.05
C ALA A 198 -18.48 -6.40 21.69
N PRO A 199 -18.80 -7.21 22.70
CA PRO A 199 -20.04 -7.04 23.44
C PRO A 199 -20.23 -5.59 23.86
N ILE A 200 -21.37 -5.01 23.50
CA ILE A 200 -21.74 -3.65 23.90
C ILE A 200 -22.14 -3.71 25.36
N VAL A 201 -21.38 -3.06 26.21
CA VAL A 201 -21.67 -2.98 27.63
C VAL A 201 -22.63 -1.81 27.85
N ASN A 202 -23.85 -2.10 28.25
CA ASN A 202 -24.82 -1.11 28.64
C ASN A 202 -24.73 -0.86 30.16
N GLY A 203 -24.06 0.21 30.54
CA GLY A 203 -23.97 0.65 31.93
C GLY A 203 -25.15 1.52 32.38
N LEU A 204 -26.15 1.76 31.50
CA LEU A 204 -27.34 2.51 31.86
C LEU A 204 -28.34 1.63 32.59
N ASP A 205 -29.13 2.25 33.45
CA ASP A 205 -30.33 1.61 34.01
C ASP A 205 -31.54 1.71 33.06
N LEU A 206 -31.27 1.62 31.77
CA LEU A 206 -32.26 1.65 30.68
C LEU A 206 -31.96 0.54 29.69
N ASP A 207 -32.99 -0.16 29.21
CA ASP A 207 -32.87 -1.01 28.05
C ASP A 207 -32.65 -0.16 26.80
N ILE A 208 -31.76 -0.60 25.93
CA ILE A 208 -31.61 -0.07 24.59
C ILE A 208 -32.41 -0.99 23.67
N GLU A 209 -33.62 -0.57 23.30
CA GLU A 209 -34.55 -1.37 22.50
C GLU A 209 -34.07 -1.56 21.06
N GLU A 210 -33.38 -0.55 20.54
CA GLU A 210 -32.79 -0.56 19.22
C GLU A 210 -31.40 0.08 19.26
N LEU A 211 -30.42 -0.65 18.76
CA LEU A 211 -29.10 -0.10 18.46
C LEU A 211 -28.72 -0.47 17.04
N VAL A 212 -28.43 0.53 16.22
CA VAL A 212 -28.03 0.37 14.83
C VAL A 212 -26.70 1.06 14.60
N ILE A 213 -25.74 0.30 14.09
CA ILE A 213 -24.43 0.82 13.67
C ILE A 213 -24.37 0.73 12.15
N SER A 214 -24.28 1.86 11.48
CA SER A 214 -24.26 1.96 10.02
C SER A 214 -22.89 2.44 9.54
N PHE A 215 -22.35 1.76 8.55
CA PHE A 215 -21.08 2.07 7.88
C PHE A 215 -21.35 2.48 6.42
N PRO A 216 -21.63 3.75 6.12
CA PRO A 216 -21.99 4.18 4.76
C PRO A 216 -20.89 3.94 3.72
N GLY A 217 -19.64 3.94 4.18
CA GLY A 217 -18.47 3.66 3.36
C GLY A 217 -18.15 2.17 3.17
N ILE A 218 -18.91 1.25 3.76
CA ILE A 218 -18.70 -0.19 3.58
C ILE A 218 -19.90 -0.75 2.85
N ARG A 219 -19.72 -1.16 1.59
CA ARG A 219 -20.84 -1.54 0.72
C ARG A 219 -20.61 -2.90 0.08
N LYS A 220 -21.69 -3.65 -0.08
CA LYS A 220 -21.71 -4.92 -0.81
C LYS A 220 -22.22 -4.70 -2.23
N SER A 221 -21.86 -5.60 -3.16
CA SER A 221 -22.37 -5.55 -4.54
C SER A 221 -23.90 -5.41 -4.56
N PRO A 222 -24.48 -4.50 -5.37
CA PRO A 222 -23.90 -3.68 -6.45
C PRO A 222 -23.16 -2.40 -6.03
N TYR A 223 -22.86 -2.21 -4.76
CA TYR A 223 -22.06 -1.11 -4.18
C TYR A 223 -22.74 0.27 -4.16
N ASP A 224 -24.03 0.31 -4.33
CA ASP A 224 -24.82 1.54 -4.20
C ASP A 224 -24.85 2.03 -2.75
N ALA A 225 -25.22 3.28 -2.55
CA ALA A 225 -25.30 3.86 -1.20
C ALA A 225 -26.32 3.14 -0.30
N GLY A 226 -27.33 2.48 -0.88
CA GLY A 226 -28.32 1.66 -0.17
C GLY A 226 -27.78 0.31 0.30
N ASP A 227 -26.65 -0.14 -0.23
CA ASP A 227 -26.03 -1.44 0.09
C ASP A 227 -24.98 -1.34 1.21
N SER A 228 -25.05 -0.26 2.00
CA SER A 228 -24.14 -0.04 3.12
C SER A 228 -24.29 -1.10 4.21
N LEU A 229 -23.19 -1.41 4.87
CA LEU A 229 -23.21 -2.33 5.99
C LEU A 229 -23.95 -1.71 7.18
N VAL A 230 -25.00 -2.42 7.61
CA VAL A 230 -25.79 -2.07 8.79
C VAL A 230 -25.80 -3.24 9.76
N ILE A 231 -25.47 -2.96 11.00
CA ILE A 231 -25.42 -3.93 12.09
C ILE A 231 -26.43 -3.50 13.14
N SER A 232 -27.40 -4.35 13.44
CA SER A 232 -28.52 -4.02 14.34
C SER A 232 -28.58 -4.97 15.52
N TYR A 233 -28.94 -4.44 16.66
CA TYR A 233 -29.29 -5.16 17.88
C TYR A 233 -30.74 -4.82 18.22
N LEU A 234 -31.66 -5.74 17.92
CA LEU A 234 -33.09 -5.53 17.99
C LEU A 234 -33.78 -6.73 18.62
N GLY A 235 -34.94 -6.52 19.23
CA GLY A 235 -35.80 -7.57 19.74
C GLY A 235 -35.12 -8.45 20.79
N ALA A 236 -34.87 -9.72 20.46
CA ALA A 236 -34.18 -10.65 21.38
C ALA A 236 -32.69 -10.34 21.57
N GLU A 237 -32.08 -9.56 20.68
CA GLU A 237 -30.69 -9.11 20.75
C GLU A 237 -30.55 -7.68 21.28
N LYS A 238 -31.64 -7.05 21.73
CA LYS A 238 -31.60 -5.72 22.35
C LYS A 238 -30.57 -5.69 23.49
N VAL A 239 -30.02 -4.53 23.78
CA VAL A 239 -29.01 -4.41 24.81
C VAL A 239 -29.68 -4.06 26.13
N SER A 240 -29.94 -5.06 26.95
CA SER A 240 -30.62 -4.90 28.23
C SER A 240 -29.81 -4.05 29.19
N ARG A 241 -30.50 -3.37 30.08
CA ARG A 241 -29.93 -2.52 31.14
C ARG A 241 -28.93 -3.30 32.00
N SER A 242 -27.85 -2.66 32.36
CA SER A 242 -26.81 -3.24 33.22
C SER A 242 -26.28 -4.59 32.72
N ALA A 243 -26.32 -4.81 31.39
CA ALA A 243 -25.92 -6.07 30.74
C ALA A 243 -25.02 -5.79 29.51
N SER A 244 -24.56 -6.86 28.92
CA SER A 244 -23.80 -6.80 27.66
C SER A 244 -24.54 -7.50 26.55
N SER A 245 -24.45 -6.94 25.33
CA SER A 245 -24.92 -7.62 24.11
C SER A 245 -24.08 -8.84 23.77
N ILE A 246 -24.53 -9.60 22.80
CA ILE A 246 -23.66 -10.57 22.10
C ILE A 246 -22.61 -9.83 21.26
N ALA A 247 -21.43 -10.41 21.12
CA ALA A 247 -20.46 -9.97 20.14
C ALA A 247 -20.96 -10.26 18.72
N LYS A 248 -20.60 -9.41 17.75
CA LYS A 248 -20.89 -9.68 16.33
C LYS A 248 -19.58 -9.69 15.54
N ASN A 249 -19.48 -10.68 14.69
CA ASN A 249 -18.41 -10.79 13.70
C ASN A 249 -19.05 -10.79 12.31
N ILE A 250 -18.65 -9.87 11.47
CA ILE A 250 -19.18 -9.69 10.12
C ILE A 250 -18.05 -9.96 9.13
N ASP A 251 -18.27 -10.93 8.26
CA ASP A 251 -17.37 -11.21 7.14
C ASP A 251 -17.49 -10.09 6.10
N LEU A 252 -16.34 -9.54 5.71
CA LEU A 252 -16.23 -8.47 4.73
C LEU A 252 -15.83 -8.96 3.33
N ALA A 253 -15.77 -10.25 3.07
CA ALA A 253 -15.46 -10.76 1.75
C ALA A 253 -16.43 -10.19 0.69
N GLY A 254 -15.89 -9.60 -0.38
CA GLY A 254 -16.65 -8.98 -1.45
C GLY A 254 -17.31 -7.63 -1.09
N TYR A 255 -16.92 -7.01 0.02
CA TYR A 255 -17.31 -5.63 0.31
C TYR A 255 -16.30 -4.65 -0.28
N ARG A 256 -16.77 -3.45 -0.63
CA ARG A 256 -15.93 -2.29 -0.93
C ARG A 256 -15.92 -1.32 0.24
N LEU A 257 -14.72 -0.83 0.54
CA LEU A 257 -14.48 0.23 1.51
C LEU A 257 -14.27 1.56 0.77
N TYR A 258 -15.17 2.50 0.96
CA TYR A 258 -15.08 3.87 0.45
C TYR A 258 -14.61 4.77 1.60
N ALA A 259 -13.33 5.12 1.60
CA ALA A 259 -12.69 5.83 2.70
C ALA A 259 -12.27 7.24 2.29
N LEU A 260 -13.22 8.11 1.94
CA LEU A 260 -12.94 9.49 1.52
C LEU A 260 -12.01 10.20 2.53
N ASN A 261 -10.92 10.76 2.03
CA ASN A 261 -9.85 11.35 2.83
C ASN A 261 -9.25 10.36 3.85
N ASN A 262 -9.18 9.10 3.48
CA ASN A 262 -8.65 8.01 4.30
C ASN A 262 -9.39 7.84 5.64
N LYS A 263 -10.70 8.14 5.66
CA LYS A 263 -11.56 8.01 6.84
C LYS A 263 -12.74 7.12 6.57
N ILE A 264 -13.00 6.22 7.50
CA ILE A 264 -14.21 5.41 7.54
C ILE A 264 -15.13 6.02 8.57
N SER A 265 -16.28 6.48 8.12
CA SER A 265 -17.31 7.03 9.00
C SER A 265 -18.30 5.95 9.38
N TYR A 266 -18.76 5.98 10.61
CA TYR A 266 -19.90 5.18 11.05
C TYR A 266 -20.83 5.99 11.93
N THR A 267 -22.11 5.66 11.86
CA THR A 267 -23.16 6.29 12.66
C THR A 267 -23.77 5.25 13.57
N THR A 268 -23.84 5.56 14.84
CA THR A 268 -24.54 4.77 15.83
C THR A 268 -25.84 5.48 16.18
N LYS A 269 -26.96 4.78 16.07
CA LYS A 269 -28.27 5.23 16.53
C LYS A 269 -28.73 4.28 17.61
N ALA A 270 -29.26 4.82 18.69
CA ALA A 270 -29.80 4.05 19.79
C ALA A 270 -31.16 4.62 20.21
N LEU A 271 -32.13 3.74 20.41
CA LEU A 271 -33.44 4.05 20.95
C LEU A 271 -33.58 3.36 22.30
N THR A 272 -33.86 4.13 23.35
CA THR A 272 -34.10 3.57 24.68
C THR A 272 -35.54 3.11 24.87
N GLU A 273 -35.75 2.29 25.91
CA GLU A 273 -37.10 1.92 26.36
C GLU A 273 -37.92 3.16 26.77
N ASN A 274 -39.25 3.08 26.57
CA ASN A 274 -40.20 3.97 27.20
C ASN A 274 -40.60 3.37 28.55
N THR A 275 -40.20 3.98 29.64
CA THR A 275 -40.50 3.46 30.98
C THR A 275 -41.82 3.99 31.54
N GLN A 276 -42.40 5.06 30.98
CA GLN A 276 -43.67 5.60 31.43
C GLN A 276 -44.82 4.61 31.23
N ASP A 277 -44.71 3.76 30.20
CA ASP A 277 -45.72 2.73 29.89
C ASP A 277 -45.58 1.47 30.76
N ALA A 278 -44.52 1.39 31.61
CA ALA A 278 -44.29 0.26 32.47
C ALA A 278 -45.21 0.26 33.71
N ALA A 279 -45.27 -0.85 34.44
CA ALA A 279 -46.01 -0.88 35.70
C ALA A 279 -45.37 0.13 36.70
N PRO A 280 -46.17 0.83 37.53
CA PRO A 280 -45.70 1.94 38.38
C PRO A 280 -44.42 1.64 39.20
N ALA A 281 -44.27 0.44 39.70
CA ALA A 281 -43.06 0.01 40.42
C ALA A 281 -41.82 -0.16 39.56
N GLN A 282 -41.96 -0.07 38.22
CA GLN A 282 -40.92 -0.29 37.23
C GLN A 282 -40.71 0.91 36.32
N GLN A 283 -41.37 2.04 36.58
CA GLN A 283 -41.27 3.21 35.72
C GLN A 283 -39.95 3.97 35.96
N ASN A 284 -39.59 4.13 37.23
CA ASN A 284 -38.40 4.92 37.57
C ASN A 284 -37.10 4.20 37.22
N ARG A 285 -36.20 4.96 36.63
CA ARG A 285 -34.82 4.57 36.33
C ARG A 285 -33.84 5.56 36.88
N THR A 286 -32.70 5.06 37.31
CA THR A 286 -31.60 5.89 37.83
C THR A 286 -30.59 6.14 36.70
N ILE A 287 -30.49 7.39 36.30
CA ILE A 287 -29.50 7.82 35.30
C ILE A 287 -28.50 8.74 36.00
N ASN A 288 -27.21 8.47 35.83
CA ASN A 288 -26.16 9.32 36.37
C ASN A 288 -25.04 9.58 35.34
N GLU A 289 -24.22 10.58 35.58
CA GLU A 289 -23.18 11.02 34.66
C GLU A 289 -22.05 10.00 34.48
N LEU A 290 -21.88 9.03 35.37
CA LEU A 290 -20.86 7.99 35.30
C LEU A 290 -21.30 6.79 34.43
N GLN A 291 -22.59 6.69 34.15
CA GLN A 291 -23.14 5.64 33.32
C GLN A 291 -22.71 5.87 31.86
N SER A 292 -22.35 4.78 31.18
CA SER A 292 -21.92 4.85 29.81
C SER A 292 -22.33 3.59 29.02
N ILE A 293 -22.40 3.76 27.71
CA ILE A 293 -22.42 2.65 26.79
C ILE A 293 -21.04 2.55 26.19
N SER A 294 -20.44 1.39 26.26
CA SER A 294 -19.12 1.16 25.68
C SER A 294 -19.12 -0.06 24.76
N SER A 295 -18.36 0.05 23.69
CA SER A 295 -18.07 -1.02 22.77
C SER A 295 -16.73 -0.73 22.10
N SER A 296 -16.14 -1.76 21.51
CA SER A 296 -15.02 -1.60 20.59
C SER A 296 -15.36 -2.24 19.24
N VAL A 297 -14.92 -1.57 18.19
CA VAL A 297 -15.01 -2.05 16.82
C VAL A 297 -13.59 -2.27 16.34
N ALA A 298 -13.27 -3.48 15.92
CA ALA A 298 -11.99 -3.82 15.31
C ALA A 298 -12.23 -4.30 13.88
N ILE A 299 -11.38 -3.86 12.97
CA ILE A 299 -11.32 -4.35 11.60
C ILE A 299 -10.05 -5.17 11.50
N GLU A 300 -10.18 -6.44 11.14
CA GLU A 300 -9.09 -7.40 11.23
C GLU A 300 -8.98 -8.25 9.97
N ASN A 301 -7.77 -8.77 9.74
CA ASN A 301 -7.46 -9.74 8.70
C ASN A 301 -7.88 -9.28 7.29
N LEU A 302 -7.68 -7.99 7.00
CA LEU A 302 -7.99 -7.44 5.70
C LEU A 302 -7.04 -8.00 4.64
N LYS A 303 -7.62 -8.60 3.60
CA LYS A 303 -6.92 -8.95 2.37
C LYS A 303 -7.61 -8.24 1.21
N ILE A 304 -6.84 -7.50 0.46
CA ILE A 304 -7.34 -6.67 -0.63
C ILE A 304 -7.40 -7.51 -1.90
N ALA A 305 -8.54 -7.50 -2.59
CA ALA A 305 -8.69 -8.04 -3.93
C ALA A 305 -8.36 -7.00 -5.00
N GLU A 306 -8.89 -5.79 -4.82
CA GLU A 306 -8.70 -4.67 -5.73
C GLU A 306 -8.75 -3.36 -4.97
N ALA A 307 -7.98 -2.38 -5.39
CA ALA A 307 -8.07 -1.01 -4.89
C ALA A 307 -8.11 -0.04 -6.07
N PHE A 308 -8.96 0.97 -5.99
CA PHE A 308 -9.02 2.10 -6.90
C PHE A 308 -8.89 3.40 -6.13
N GLY A 309 -7.86 4.17 -6.42
CA GLY A 309 -7.61 5.43 -5.73
C GLY A 309 -6.40 6.15 -6.28
N GLN A 310 -6.12 7.32 -5.75
CA GLN A 310 -4.93 8.06 -6.08
C GLN A 310 -3.73 7.42 -5.39
N VAL A 311 -2.85 6.83 -6.19
CA VAL A 311 -1.59 6.27 -5.71
C VAL A 311 -0.58 7.41 -5.62
N LYS A 312 0.05 7.57 -4.47
CA LYS A 312 1.15 8.52 -4.36
C LYS A 312 2.32 8.05 -5.23
N PRO A 313 3.06 8.99 -5.82
CA PRO A 313 4.31 8.64 -6.46
C PRO A 313 5.19 7.83 -5.51
N GLN A 314 5.60 6.67 -5.97
CA GLN A 314 6.45 5.77 -5.22
C GLN A 314 7.77 5.60 -5.95
N THR A 315 8.83 5.51 -5.18
CA THR A 315 10.15 5.13 -5.69
C THR A 315 10.52 3.80 -5.08
N VAL A 316 10.79 2.85 -5.94
CA VAL A 316 11.23 1.50 -5.56
C VAL A 316 12.60 1.29 -6.16
N LEU A 317 13.56 0.85 -5.37
CA LEU A 317 14.86 0.43 -5.87
C LEU A 317 14.82 -1.06 -6.20
N LEU A 318 15.40 -1.40 -7.34
CA LEU A 318 15.45 -2.74 -7.91
C LEU A 318 16.91 -3.17 -7.97
N GLY A 319 17.24 -4.37 -7.54
CA GLY A 319 18.59 -4.91 -7.62
C GLY A 319 19.04 -5.63 -6.35
N ASP A 320 20.27 -6.12 -6.35
CA ASP A 320 20.86 -6.85 -5.25
C ASP A 320 21.17 -5.92 -4.06
N ASP A 321 20.93 -6.39 -2.85
CA ASP A 321 21.20 -5.71 -1.58
C ASP A 321 22.70 -5.33 -1.44
N ASP A 322 23.60 -6.10 -2.02
CA ASP A 322 25.03 -5.85 -2.00
C ASP A 322 25.46 -4.67 -2.88
N ILE A 323 24.66 -4.26 -3.84
CA ILE A 323 24.96 -3.18 -4.79
C ILE A 323 24.44 -1.83 -4.32
N SER A 324 23.42 -1.79 -3.47
CA SER A 324 22.79 -0.56 -3.00
C SER A 324 23.09 -0.21 -1.54
N ASN A 325 24.32 0.10 -1.22
CA ASN A 325 24.76 0.43 0.16
C ASN A 325 24.09 1.64 0.83
N ASN A 326 23.04 2.26 0.26
CA ASN A 326 22.46 3.49 0.80
C ASN A 326 20.93 3.52 0.86
N VAL A 327 20.27 2.41 0.65
CA VAL A 327 18.81 2.35 0.80
C VAL A 327 18.48 1.62 2.08
N GLY A 328 17.69 2.25 2.94
CA GLY A 328 17.19 1.56 4.11
C GLY A 328 16.43 0.29 3.67
N GLU A 329 16.69 -0.81 4.34
CA GLU A 329 16.10 -2.14 4.08
C GLU A 329 14.57 -2.13 3.88
N GLU A 330 13.88 -1.10 4.35
CA GLU A 330 12.43 -0.94 4.26
C GLU A 330 11.92 -0.47 2.89
N GLN A 331 12.78 -0.08 1.95
CA GLN A 331 12.39 0.46 0.64
C GLN A 331 12.76 -0.42 -0.56
N VAL A 332 13.41 -1.53 -0.34
CA VAL A 332 13.70 -2.51 -1.38
C VAL A 332 12.49 -3.44 -1.49
N ILE A 333 11.59 -3.13 -2.40
CA ILE A 333 10.62 -4.14 -2.83
C ILE A 333 11.37 -5.04 -3.80
N ASP A 334 11.73 -6.19 -3.32
CA ASP A 334 12.30 -7.26 -4.10
C ASP A 334 11.22 -7.81 -5.05
N ILE A 335 11.02 -7.13 -6.15
CA ILE A 335 10.09 -7.55 -7.20
C ILE A 335 10.69 -8.74 -7.99
N MET A 336 11.97 -9.00 -7.79
CA MET A 336 12.73 -10.05 -8.47
C MET A 336 13.23 -11.17 -7.53
N ASN A 337 12.71 -11.27 -6.33
CA ASN A 337 13.22 -12.11 -5.24
C ASN A 337 13.20 -13.63 -5.48
N ASP A 338 12.60 -14.12 -6.51
CA ASP A 338 12.65 -15.56 -6.84
C ASP A 338 13.61 -15.87 -8.02
N THR A 339 14.19 -14.85 -8.59
CA THR A 339 15.28 -15.00 -9.55
C THR A 339 16.47 -14.27 -8.95
N GLU A 340 17.50 -15.02 -8.59
CA GLU A 340 18.79 -14.43 -8.29
C GLU A 340 19.02 -13.33 -9.30
N ALA A 341 19.06 -12.07 -8.84
CA ALA A 341 19.17 -10.89 -9.69
C ALA A 341 20.53 -10.79 -10.40
N GLU A 342 21.34 -11.79 -10.21
CA GLU A 342 22.50 -12.08 -10.99
C GLU A 342 22.08 -12.81 -12.25
N LEU A 343 21.93 -12.06 -13.33
CA LEU A 343 22.10 -12.64 -14.67
C LEU A 343 23.58 -12.98 -14.83
N THR A 344 24.06 -13.93 -14.03
CA THR A 344 25.46 -14.23 -13.91
C THR A 344 26.02 -14.95 -15.12
N GLU A 345 25.17 -15.57 -15.93
CA GLU A 345 25.64 -16.30 -17.11
C GLU A 345 24.58 -16.23 -18.20
N ILE A 346 24.87 -15.57 -19.29
CA ILE A 346 24.12 -15.81 -20.54
C ILE A 346 24.76 -17.05 -21.15
N ASP A 347 24.09 -18.21 -21.00
CA ASP A 347 24.50 -19.47 -21.56
C ASP A 347 24.96 -19.29 -23.04
N GLY A 348 26.21 -19.60 -23.32
CA GLY A 348 26.81 -19.55 -24.64
C GLY A 348 27.54 -18.27 -25.02
N LEU A 349 27.42 -17.15 -24.31
CA LEU A 349 28.26 -15.96 -24.54
C LEU A 349 29.67 -16.16 -24.00
N GLU A 350 29.82 -16.84 -22.86
CA GLU A 350 31.12 -17.18 -22.29
C GLU A 350 31.94 -18.05 -23.24
N ASP A 351 31.30 -19.04 -23.88
CA ASP A 351 31.97 -19.88 -24.88
C ASP A 351 32.38 -19.07 -26.11
N LEU A 352 31.59 -18.09 -26.53
CA LEU A 352 31.89 -17.20 -27.65
C LEU A 352 33.04 -16.24 -27.31
N SER A 353 33.04 -15.65 -26.12
CA SER A 353 34.09 -14.70 -25.71
C SER A 353 35.46 -15.36 -25.61
N SER A 354 35.51 -16.62 -25.18
CA SER A 354 36.76 -17.38 -25.07
C SER A 354 37.30 -17.87 -26.41
N GLN A 355 36.47 -17.90 -27.44
CA GLN A 355 36.79 -18.59 -28.71
C GLN A 355 36.82 -17.69 -29.96
N LEU A 356 36.22 -16.51 -29.91
CA LEU A 356 36.06 -15.63 -31.07
C LEU A 356 36.45 -14.17 -30.79
N ASP A 357 37.72 -13.95 -30.43
CA ASP A 357 38.25 -12.59 -30.32
C ASP A 357 38.24 -11.90 -31.72
N GLY A 358 37.62 -10.72 -31.82
CA GLY A 358 37.52 -9.92 -33.03
C GLY A 358 36.24 -10.13 -33.88
N LEU A 359 35.26 -10.90 -33.38
CA LEU A 359 33.93 -10.97 -33.99
C LEU A 359 33.05 -9.85 -33.43
N GLU A 360 32.49 -9.02 -34.29
CA GLU A 360 31.56 -7.98 -33.95
C GLU A 360 30.17 -8.27 -34.50
N PHE A 361 29.18 -8.35 -33.62
CA PHE A 361 27.77 -8.37 -34.01
C PHE A 361 27.40 -7.00 -34.59
N THR A 362 26.70 -6.98 -35.70
CA THR A 362 26.19 -5.74 -36.28
C THR A 362 24.72 -5.50 -35.93
N GLN A 363 24.06 -6.53 -35.46
CA GLN A 363 22.66 -6.50 -35.01
C GLN A 363 22.56 -7.34 -33.75
N ALA A 364 21.93 -6.75 -32.73
CA ALA A 364 21.61 -7.45 -31.50
C ALA A 364 20.33 -6.85 -30.92
N ARG A 365 19.61 -7.65 -30.17
CA ARG A 365 18.44 -7.22 -29.40
C ARG A 365 18.50 -7.82 -28.04
N LEU A 366 18.19 -7.01 -27.06
CA LEU A 366 17.88 -7.43 -25.72
C LEU A 366 16.42 -7.08 -25.47
N SER A 367 15.63 -8.01 -25.00
CA SER A 367 14.26 -7.73 -24.57
C SER A 367 14.06 -8.11 -23.12
N ILE A 368 13.25 -7.30 -22.45
CA ILE A 368 12.67 -7.63 -21.16
C ILE A 368 11.22 -7.97 -21.44
N ASP A 369 10.93 -9.26 -21.52
CA ASP A 369 9.57 -9.75 -21.65
C ASP A 369 8.97 -9.86 -20.26
N TYR A 370 7.74 -9.37 -20.07
CA TYR A 370 7.12 -9.42 -18.76
C TYR A 370 5.62 -9.66 -18.84
N THR A 371 5.12 -10.26 -17.78
CA THR A 371 3.69 -10.36 -17.51
C THR A 371 3.39 -9.56 -16.26
N SER A 372 2.43 -8.63 -16.34
CA SER A 372 2.09 -7.74 -15.24
C SER A 372 0.59 -7.47 -15.16
N ASN A 373 0.06 -7.36 -13.96
CA ASN A 373 -1.28 -6.84 -13.68
C ASN A 373 -1.23 -5.46 -12.98
N ILE A 374 -0.06 -4.83 -12.92
CA ILE A 374 0.13 -3.53 -12.28
C ILE A 374 -0.46 -2.44 -13.17
N GLY A 375 -1.68 -2.03 -12.87
CA GLY A 375 -2.44 -1.02 -13.62
C GLY A 375 -1.99 0.43 -13.36
N ILE A 376 -0.70 0.66 -13.12
CA ILE A 376 -0.12 1.95 -12.74
C ILE A 376 1.04 2.26 -13.67
N PRO A 377 1.12 3.48 -14.26
CA PRO A 377 2.27 3.90 -15.04
C PRO A 377 3.56 3.77 -14.23
N THR A 378 4.52 3.06 -14.78
CA THR A 378 5.81 2.80 -14.13
C THR A 378 6.94 3.08 -15.11
N THR A 379 7.89 3.93 -14.69
CA THR A 379 9.12 4.21 -15.43
C THR A 379 10.30 3.65 -14.65
N ILE A 380 11.13 2.89 -15.34
CA ILE A 380 12.33 2.27 -14.75
C ILE A 380 13.56 2.97 -15.32
N TYR A 381 14.44 3.38 -14.41
CA TYR A 381 15.80 3.81 -14.68
C TYR A 381 16.72 2.70 -14.21
N ALA A 382 17.51 2.14 -15.09
CA ALA A 382 18.34 1.00 -14.78
C ALA A 382 19.80 1.20 -15.21
N ALA A 383 20.72 0.72 -14.39
CA ALA A 383 22.06 0.39 -14.83
C ALA A 383 22.08 -1.10 -15.15
N ILE A 384 22.38 -1.41 -16.37
CA ILE A 384 22.67 -2.77 -16.85
C ILE A 384 24.15 -2.76 -17.18
N MET A 385 24.97 -3.30 -16.28
CA MET A 385 26.42 -3.28 -16.35
C MET A 385 26.93 -4.66 -16.77
N GLY A 386 27.70 -4.70 -17.84
CA GLY A 386 28.49 -5.87 -18.23
C GLY A 386 29.88 -5.81 -17.62
N VAL A 387 30.43 -6.98 -17.31
CA VAL A 387 31.83 -7.17 -16.92
C VAL A 387 32.44 -8.18 -17.88
N ASP A 388 33.52 -7.81 -18.57
CA ASP A 388 34.23 -8.72 -19.46
C ASP A 388 35.17 -9.67 -18.71
N GLY A 389 35.82 -10.58 -19.42
CA GLY A 389 36.78 -11.52 -18.86
C GLY A 389 38.02 -10.87 -18.21
N ASP A 390 38.32 -9.64 -18.52
CA ASP A 390 39.44 -8.85 -17.97
C ASP A 390 38.99 -7.99 -16.77
N GLY A 391 37.69 -7.96 -16.44
CA GLY A 391 37.13 -7.19 -15.34
C GLY A 391 36.79 -5.74 -15.71
N ASN A 392 36.77 -5.38 -17.00
CA ASN A 392 36.32 -4.06 -17.43
C ASN A 392 34.80 -3.95 -17.33
N GLN A 393 34.34 -2.80 -16.92
CA GLN A 393 32.91 -2.52 -16.73
C GLN A 393 32.39 -1.61 -17.86
N PHE A 394 31.24 -1.95 -18.41
CA PHE A 394 30.56 -1.17 -19.43
C PHE A 394 29.04 -1.21 -19.24
N PHE A 395 28.32 -0.24 -19.78
CA PHE A 395 26.92 -0.06 -19.48
C PHE A 395 26.07 -0.08 -20.76
N LEU A 396 24.91 -0.73 -20.67
CA LEU A 396 23.85 -0.59 -21.67
C LEU A 396 23.15 0.76 -21.48
N THR A 397 23.18 1.62 -22.46
CA THR A 397 22.60 2.96 -22.39
C THR A 397 21.63 3.23 -23.54
N GLY A 398 20.73 4.20 -23.34
CA GLY A 398 19.88 4.68 -24.43
C GLY A 398 20.63 5.57 -25.40
N THR A 399 20.40 5.41 -26.71
CA THR A 399 20.99 6.29 -27.71
C THR A 399 20.42 7.72 -27.60
N PRO A 400 21.23 8.78 -27.86
CA PRO A 400 20.77 10.16 -27.78
C PRO A 400 19.52 10.42 -28.64
N GLY A 401 18.49 10.99 -28.03
CA GLY A 401 17.21 11.28 -28.70
C GLY A 401 16.19 10.13 -28.72
N SER A 402 16.56 8.95 -28.26
CA SER A 402 15.62 7.83 -28.12
C SER A 402 14.73 7.99 -26.87
N ASP A 403 13.68 7.19 -26.80
CA ASP A 403 12.83 7.05 -25.59
C ASP A 403 13.53 6.34 -24.43
N LYS A 404 14.66 5.71 -24.69
CA LYS A 404 15.50 5.00 -23.74
C LYS A 404 16.62 5.88 -23.14
N GLU A 405 16.83 7.09 -23.69
CA GLU A 405 17.84 8.03 -23.18
C GLU A 405 17.48 8.55 -21.80
N VAL A 406 18.41 8.46 -20.86
CA VAL A 406 18.31 9.11 -19.54
C VAL A 406 18.87 10.52 -19.63
N LYS A 407 18.05 11.51 -19.30
CA LYS A 407 18.40 12.94 -19.35
C LYS A 407 18.81 13.48 -17.99
N GLN A 408 19.57 14.56 -17.98
CA GLN A 408 19.96 15.23 -16.73
C GLN A 408 18.78 15.73 -15.88
N SER A 409 17.60 15.89 -16.49
CA SER A 409 16.39 16.29 -15.77
C SER A 409 15.67 15.12 -15.10
N ASP A 410 16.06 13.89 -15.41
CA ASP A 410 15.41 12.70 -14.89
C ASP A 410 15.85 12.44 -13.44
N SER A 411 14.94 11.92 -12.64
CA SER A 411 15.17 11.66 -11.21
C SER A 411 15.93 10.35 -10.99
N ILE A 412 17.25 10.43 -11.05
CA ILE A 412 18.16 9.28 -10.87
C ILE A 412 18.86 9.23 -9.50
N GLU A 413 18.55 10.19 -8.62
CA GLU A 413 19.16 10.21 -7.29
C GLU A 413 18.90 8.90 -6.54
N GLY A 414 19.93 8.43 -5.84
CA GLY A 414 19.87 7.21 -5.06
C GLY A 414 20.30 5.94 -5.80
N LEU A 415 20.56 6.01 -7.11
CA LEU A 415 21.20 4.92 -7.85
C LEU A 415 22.70 4.95 -7.59
N VAL A 416 23.18 3.95 -6.86
CA VAL A 416 24.56 3.81 -6.44
C VAL A 416 25.00 2.38 -6.71
N MET A 417 26.14 2.19 -7.35
CA MET A 417 26.72 0.89 -7.62
C MET A 417 28.14 0.89 -7.05
N ASP A 418 28.51 -0.11 -6.25
CA ASP A 418 29.80 -0.20 -5.56
C ASP A 418 30.19 1.07 -4.78
N GLY A 419 29.18 1.74 -4.18
CA GLY A 419 29.39 2.99 -3.43
C GLY A 419 29.59 4.24 -4.28
N VAL A 420 29.47 4.15 -5.61
CA VAL A 420 29.63 5.27 -6.55
C VAL A 420 28.26 5.63 -7.14
N ALA A 421 27.89 6.92 -7.09
CA ALA A 421 26.67 7.39 -7.72
C ALA A 421 26.75 7.25 -9.25
N LEU A 422 25.69 6.71 -9.85
CA LEU A 422 25.61 6.50 -11.28
C LEU A 422 25.25 7.79 -12.01
N GLU A 423 25.84 7.98 -13.18
CA GLU A 423 25.57 9.11 -14.07
C GLU A 423 24.59 8.73 -15.17
N THR A 424 23.99 9.72 -15.84
CA THR A 424 22.98 9.51 -16.90
C THR A 424 23.49 8.68 -18.07
N ASN A 425 24.81 8.75 -18.36
CA ASN A 425 25.46 7.98 -19.41
C ASN A 425 25.81 6.52 -19.02
N GLN A 426 25.40 6.10 -17.84
CA GLN A 426 25.53 4.73 -17.33
C GLN A 426 24.16 4.07 -17.18
N LEU A 427 23.11 4.77 -17.55
CA LEU A 427 21.74 4.35 -17.30
C LEU A 427 20.94 4.24 -18.59
N ILE A 428 19.95 3.37 -18.54
CA ILE A 428 18.91 3.26 -19.55
C ILE A 428 17.54 3.44 -18.93
N LYS A 429 16.59 4.00 -19.67
CA LYS A 429 15.23 4.27 -19.19
C LYS A 429 14.22 3.50 -20.04
N PHE A 430 13.19 2.96 -19.39
CA PHE A 430 12.06 2.38 -20.08
C PHE A 430 10.78 2.44 -19.23
N SER A 431 9.63 2.46 -19.88
CA SER A 431 8.34 2.43 -19.22
C SER A 431 7.65 1.11 -19.46
N LEU A 432 6.95 0.62 -18.44
CA LEU A 432 6.13 -0.57 -18.56
C LEU A 432 4.75 -0.19 -19.11
N ASP A 433 4.22 -1.04 -19.97
CA ASP A 433 2.84 -0.89 -20.43
C ASP A 433 1.86 -1.15 -19.30
N THR A 434 0.87 -0.28 -19.19
CA THR A 434 -0.13 -0.34 -18.11
C THR A 434 -1.30 -1.19 -18.56
N PRO A 435 -1.56 -2.34 -17.91
CA PRO A 435 -2.72 -3.14 -18.21
C PRO A 435 -4.02 -2.41 -17.83
N PRO A 436 -5.10 -2.57 -18.60
CA PRO A 436 -6.37 -1.95 -18.28
C PRO A 436 -7.03 -2.67 -17.09
N ASN A 437 -7.42 -1.90 -16.07
CA ASN A 437 -8.35 -2.32 -15.01
C ASN A 437 -8.05 -3.69 -14.37
N GLY A 438 -6.83 -3.89 -13.86
CA GLY A 438 -6.47 -5.11 -13.13
C GLY A 438 -6.41 -6.39 -13.96
N GLN A 439 -6.42 -6.28 -15.30
CA GLN A 439 -6.18 -7.43 -16.18
C GLN A 439 -4.68 -7.72 -16.26
N THR A 440 -4.33 -8.98 -16.51
CA THR A 440 -2.95 -9.35 -16.77
C THR A 440 -2.59 -9.00 -18.22
N LEU A 441 -1.46 -8.30 -18.40
CA LEU A 441 -0.89 -7.96 -19.70
C LEU A 441 0.47 -8.64 -19.86
N THR A 442 0.68 -9.30 -21.01
CA THR A 442 2.01 -9.72 -21.42
C THR A 442 2.54 -8.72 -22.43
N SER A 443 3.71 -8.16 -22.20
CA SER A 443 4.35 -7.16 -23.05
C SER A 443 5.86 -7.31 -23.01
N SER A 444 6.56 -6.54 -23.82
CA SER A 444 8.02 -6.54 -23.82
C SER A 444 8.59 -5.14 -24.05
N VAL A 445 9.75 -4.91 -23.46
CA VAL A 445 10.59 -3.75 -23.75
C VAL A 445 11.77 -4.21 -24.56
N GLU A 446 11.92 -3.68 -25.77
CA GLU A 446 12.99 -4.03 -26.67
C GLU A 446 14.09 -2.96 -26.69
N PHE A 447 15.32 -3.41 -26.55
CA PHE A 447 16.54 -2.64 -26.75
C PHE A 447 17.23 -3.14 -28.03
N ASN A 448 17.48 -2.25 -28.96
CA ASN A 448 18.13 -2.54 -30.23
C ASN A 448 19.06 -1.39 -30.65
N GLY A 449 19.82 -1.56 -31.71
CA GLY A 449 20.79 -0.56 -32.15
C GLY A 449 20.22 0.82 -32.53
N ASN A 450 18.89 0.97 -32.64
CA ASN A 450 18.27 2.27 -32.93
C ASN A 450 17.95 3.07 -31.64
N ASN A 451 17.72 2.37 -30.53
CA ASN A 451 17.28 3.02 -29.28
C ASN A 451 18.26 2.85 -28.13
N SER A 452 19.26 1.98 -28.27
CA SER A 452 20.23 1.68 -27.21
C SER A 452 21.60 1.28 -27.78
N THR A 453 22.58 1.21 -26.90
CA THR A 453 23.93 0.72 -27.21
C THR A 453 24.04 -0.80 -27.09
N VAL A 454 22.95 -1.55 -27.25
CA VAL A 454 22.93 -3.01 -27.01
C VAL A 454 23.89 -3.77 -27.94
N VAL A 455 24.12 -3.28 -29.14
CA VAL A 455 25.06 -3.90 -30.08
C VAL A 455 26.49 -3.77 -29.55
N ASP A 456 26.89 -2.56 -29.16
CA ASP A 456 28.21 -2.31 -28.57
C ASP A 456 28.35 -3.07 -27.24
N PHE A 457 27.29 -3.06 -26.40
CA PHE A 457 27.29 -3.75 -25.13
C PHE A 457 27.52 -5.28 -25.27
N LEU A 458 26.90 -5.92 -26.22
CA LEU A 458 27.07 -7.36 -26.44
C LEU A 458 28.36 -7.69 -27.16
N ASN A 459 28.95 -6.75 -27.93
CA ASN A 459 30.25 -6.91 -28.54
C ASN A 459 31.43 -6.89 -27.58
N GLU A 460 31.23 -6.28 -26.39
CA GLU A 460 32.22 -6.38 -25.30
C GLU A 460 32.18 -7.77 -24.63
N LEU A 461 31.30 -8.65 -25.07
CA LEU A 461 31.17 -10.06 -24.64
C LEU A 461 31.16 -10.18 -23.09
N PRO A 462 30.13 -9.65 -22.41
CA PRO A 462 30.09 -9.68 -20.95
C PRO A 462 30.04 -11.12 -20.43
N ASN A 463 30.96 -11.43 -19.52
CA ASN A 463 30.94 -12.68 -18.77
C ASN A 463 29.92 -12.62 -17.62
N GLU A 464 29.64 -11.42 -17.14
CA GLU A 464 28.69 -11.16 -16.07
C GLU A 464 27.86 -9.92 -16.42
N ILE A 465 26.57 -9.98 -16.17
CA ILE A 465 25.66 -8.83 -16.28
C ILE A 465 25.07 -8.55 -14.90
N ARG A 466 25.28 -7.33 -14.42
CA ARG A 466 24.71 -6.84 -13.17
C ARG A 466 23.61 -5.83 -13.44
N PHE A 467 22.60 -5.86 -12.60
CA PHE A 467 21.44 -4.96 -12.72
C PHE A 467 21.21 -4.21 -11.40
N ILE A 468 21.04 -2.91 -11.52
CA ILE A 468 20.44 -2.09 -10.47
C ILE A 468 19.45 -1.13 -11.11
N GLY A 469 18.34 -0.88 -10.46
CA GLY A 469 17.31 -0.03 -11.03
C GLY A 469 16.55 0.79 -9.99
N LYS A 470 15.84 1.77 -10.51
CA LYS A 470 14.91 2.60 -9.77
C LYS A 470 13.61 2.67 -10.56
N ALA A 471 12.56 2.11 -9.99
CA ALA A 471 11.22 2.24 -10.57
C ALA A 471 10.53 3.45 -9.93
N ILE A 472 10.05 4.37 -10.76
CA ILE A 472 9.15 5.45 -10.35
C ILE A 472 7.75 5.05 -10.78
N ILE A 473 6.93 4.77 -9.78
CA ILE A 473 5.55 4.34 -9.94
C ILE A 473 4.67 5.57 -9.79
N ASN A 474 3.82 5.81 -10.78
CA ASN A 474 2.81 6.87 -10.76
C ASN A 474 3.38 8.28 -10.54
N GLU A 475 4.40 8.65 -11.28
CA GLU A 475 5.07 9.96 -11.15
C GLU A 475 4.08 11.14 -11.15
N ASP A 476 3.03 11.05 -11.95
CA ASP A 476 1.98 12.07 -12.06
C ASP A 476 0.91 12.01 -10.96
N GLY A 477 0.97 11.02 -10.06
CA GLY A 477 0.01 10.87 -8.95
C GLY A 477 -1.44 10.66 -9.40
N GLN A 478 -1.66 9.92 -10.47
CA GLN A 478 -3.00 9.67 -11.02
C GLN A 478 -3.74 8.59 -10.23
N ALA A 479 -5.07 8.59 -10.33
CA ALA A 479 -5.87 7.48 -9.82
C ALA A 479 -5.66 6.24 -10.68
N ALA A 480 -5.48 5.10 -10.03
CA ALA A 480 -5.22 3.84 -10.69
C ALA A 480 -5.91 2.67 -9.96
N THR A 481 -6.13 1.58 -10.69
CA THR A 481 -6.65 0.32 -10.15
C THR A 481 -5.50 -0.66 -9.93
N ILE A 482 -5.41 -1.18 -8.72
CA ILE A 482 -4.46 -2.24 -8.36
C ILE A 482 -5.26 -3.47 -7.95
N ALA A 483 -5.06 -4.59 -8.63
CA ALA A 483 -5.60 -5.90 -8.26
C ALA A 483 -4.55 -6.73 -7.52
N THR A 484 -4.98 -7.58 -6.61
CA THR A 484 -4.09 -8.50 -5.90
C THR A 484 -4.43 -9.96 -6.22
N PRO A 485 -3.45 -10.86 -6.22
CA PRO A 485 -2.03 -10.58 -5.96
C PRO A 485 -1.42 -9.72 -7.06
N LEU A 486 -0.46 -8.87 -6.70
CA LEU A 486 0.35 -8.17 -7.71
C LEU A 486 1.22 -9.21 -8.41
N GLU A 487 1.16 -9.20 -9.72
CA GLU A 487 1.95 -10.08 -10.56
C GLU A 487 2.89 -9.24 -11.43
N PHE A 488 4.16 -9.52 -11.31
CA PHE A 488 5.18 -9.01 -12.20
C PHE A 488 6.21 -10.12 -12.40
N SER A 489 6.24 -10.67 -13.60
CA SER A 489 7.16 -11.77 -13.96
C SER A 489 7.98 -11.34 -15.16
N PRO A 490 9.16 -10.75 -14.94
CA PRO A 490 10.08 -10.40 -16.02
C PRO A 490 10.89 -11.62 -16.45
N SER A 491 11.29 -11.62 -17.72
CA SER A 491 12.30 -12.50 -18.27
C SER A 491 13.15 -11.75 -19.28
N PHE A 492 14.42 -12.08 -19.33
CA PHE A 492 15.35 -11.47 -20.27
C PHE A 492 15.53 -12.42 -21.45
N ALA A 493 15.53 -11.86 -22.66
CA ALA A 493 15.84 -12.60 -23.85
C ALA A 493 16.86 -11.81 -24.68
N VAL A 494 17.92 -12.50 -25.08
CA VAL A 494 18.92 -11.98 -25.99
C VAL A 494 18.70 -12.63 -27.35
N ASP A 495 18.46 -11.81 -28.35
CA ASP A 495 18.37 -12.26 -29.77
C ASP A 495 19.59 -11.71 -30.49
N LEU A 496 20.47 -12.61 -30.84
CA LEU A 496 21.63 -12.35 -31.69
C LEU A 496 21.33 -12.84 -33.10
N PRO A 497 20.77 -12.01 -33.96
CA PRO A 497 20.69 -12.34 -35.36
C PRO A 497 22.10 -12.66 -35.81
N LEU A 498 22.31 -13.77 -36.51
CA LEU A 498 23.63 -14.18 -37.02
C LEU A 498 24.11 -13.20 -38.11
N ALA A 499 24.26 -11.95 -37.70
CA ALA A 499 24.72 -10.81 -38.51
C ALA A 499 25.95 -10.21 -37.81
N PHE A 500 27.09 -10.29 -38.46
CA PHE A 500 28.36 -9.85 -37.88
C PHE A 500 29.33 -9.39 -38.96
N GLN A 501 30.36 -8.72 -38.50
CA GLN A 501 31.54 -8.41 -39.32
C GLN A 501 32.81 -8.68 -38.51
N THR A 502 33.91 -8.81 -39.22
CA THR A 502 35.24 -8.84 -38.60
C THR A 502 35.97 -7.56 -38.94
N THR A 503 36.34 -6.77 -37.92
CA THR A 503 37.22 -5.59 -38.09
C THR A 503 38.68 -5.99 -38.09
N THR A 504 39.01 -6.99 -37.29
CA THR A 504 40.28 -7.74 -37.29
C THR A 504 39.93 -9.22 -37.49
N ALA A 505 40.87 -10.05 -37.93
CA ALA A 505 40.59 -11.47 -38.00
C ALA A 505 40.28 -12.03 -36.61
N ALA A 506 39.06 -12.56 -36.42
CA ALA A 506 38.72 -13.26 -35.18
C ALA A 506 39.56 -14.52 -35.08
N THR A 507 40.04 -14.85 -33.89
CA THR A 507 40.91 -16.00 -33.68
C THR A 507 40.23 -17.06 -32.81
N TYR A 508 40.34 -18.29 -33.27
CA TYR A 508 39.83 -19.46 -32.53
C TYR A 508 40.99 -20.44 -32.37
N SER A 509 41.17 -21.01 -31.21
CA SER A 509 42.19 -22.05 -30.99
C SER A 509 41.61 -23.16 -30.12
N ASP A 510 41.74 -24.37 -30.57
CA ASP A 510 41.34 -25.56 -29.84
C ASP A 510 42.39 -26.66 -29.97
N THR A 511 42.50 -27.50 -28.94
CA THR A 511 43.43 -28.62 -28.91
C THR A 511 42.70 -29.93 -28.94
N THR A 512 42.93 -30.70 -29.99
CA THR A 512 42.28 -32.00 -30.14
C THR A 512 43.32 -33.11 -30.03
N GLU A 513 43.09 -34.10 -29.17
CA GLU A 513 43.86 -35.34 -29.15
C GLU A 513 43.57 -36.16 -30.41
N THR A 514 44.60 -36.71 -31.02
CA THR A 514 44.49 -37.50 -32.22
C THR A 514 45.39 -38.71 -32.23
N ASP A 515 44.83 -39.86 -32.53
CA ASP A 515 45.54 -41.11 -32.85
C ASP A 515 45.59 -41.38 -34.37
N ALA A 516 44.97 -40.49 -35.17
CA ALA A 516 44.82 -40.69 -36.59
C ALA A 516 46.14 -40.73 -37.40
N LEU A 517 47.20 -40.21 -36.80
CA LEU A 517 48.55 -40.18 -37.39
C LEU A 517 49.45 -41.30 -36.84
N GLU A 518 48.96 -42.07 -35.86
CA GLU A 518 49.69 -43.27 -35.38
C GLU A 518 49.64 -44.36 -36.45
N GLY A 519 50.79 -44.94 -36.78
CA GLY A 519 50.84 -46.05 -37.71
C GLY A 519 51.08 -45.67 -39.17
N LEU A 520 51.33 -44.38 -39.46
CA LEU A 520 51.88 -44.06 -40.77
C LEU A 520 53.26 -44.75 -40.90
N PRO A 521 53.55 -45.37 -42.11
CA PRO A 521 54.84 -46.05 -42.32
C PRO A 521 55.99 -45.07 -42.11
N GLY A 522 56.83 -45.33 -41.09
CA GLY A 522 57.98 -44.50 -40.74
C GLY A 522 59.26 -44.90 -41.43
N ALA A 523 60.32 -44.14 -41.21
CA ALA A 523 61.64 -44.36 -41.82
C ALA A 523 62.31 -45.67 -41.35
N ASP A 524 61.84 -46.29 -40.29
CA ASP A 524 62.47 -47.45 -39.61
C ASP A 524 61.70 -48.78 -39.88
N ASP A 525 60.73 -48.82 -40.81
CA ASP A 525 60.01 -50.05 -41.11
C ASP A 525 60.89 -51.00 -41.85
N GLU A 526 61.20 -52.13 -41.25
CA GLU A 526 62.08 -53.19 -41.80
C GLU A 526 61.50 -53.86 -43.08
N ASP A 527 60.23 -53.55 -43.45
CA ASP A 527 59.52 -54.14 -44.57
C ASP A 527 59.80 -53.49 -45.96
N GLY A 528 60.75 -52.59 -46.03
CA GLY A 528 61.29 -52.12 -47.30
C GLY A 528 60.52 -51.03 -48.03
N ALA A 529 59.46 -50.50 -47.50
CA ALA A 529 58.74 -49.31 -47.99
C ALA A 529 58.88 -48.17 -47.08
N SER A 530 59.36 -47.03 -47.54
CA SER A 530 59.39 -45.80 -46.74
C SER A 530 58.64 -44.66 -47.43
N ILE A 531 58.04 -43.75 -46.70
CA ILE A 531 57.43 -42.55 -47.24
C ILE A 531 58.58 -41.62 -47.70
N SER A 532 58.61 -41.24 -48.96
CA SER A 532 59.58 -40.23 -49.46
C SER A 532 59.06 -38.81 -49.48
N GLY A 533 57.77 -38.66 -49.24
CA GLY A 533 57.03 -37.39 -49.15
C GLY A 533 55.57 -37.60 -49.48
N GLY A 534 54.81 -36.56 -49.58
CA GLY A 534 53.42 -36.64 -49.94
C GLY A 534 52.75 -35.30 -50.01
N GLN A 535 51.47 -35.37 -50.16
CA GLN A 535 50.60 -34.18 -50.21
C GLN A 535 49.37 -34.37 -49.33
N ILE A 536 49.02 -33.39 -48.57
CA ILE A 536 47.67 -33.25 -47.98
C ILE A 536 46.89 -32.38 -48.92
N ILE A 537 45.77 -32.89 -49.39
CA ILE A 537 44.84 -32.21 -50.33
C ILE A 537 43.59 -31.94 -49.58
N ILE A 538 43.31 -30.66 -49.35
CA ILE A 538 42.10 -30.19 -48.67
C ILE A 538 41.17 -29.67 -49.76
N ASN A 539 40.12 -30.43 -50.05
CA ASN A 539 39.04 -29.97 -50.92
C ASN A 539 37.91 -29.45 -50.05
N TYR A 540 37.43 -28.27 -50.36
CA TYR A 540 36.34 -27.70 -49.58
C TYR A 540 35.27 -27.06 -50.45
N GLU A 541 34.07 -27.11 -49.94
CA GLU A 541 32.93 -26.33 -50.38
C GLU A 541 32.47 -25.49 -49.20
N ASN A 542 32.75 -24.20 -49.29
CA ASN A 542 32.41 -23.24 -48.23
C ASN A 542 31.15 -22.46 -48.63
N GLY A 543 30.02 -22.78 -48.02
CA GLY A 543 28.75 -22.05 -48.08
C GLY A 543 28.53 -21.11 -46.91
N LEU A 544 29.58 -20.84 -46.10
CA LEU A 544 29.54 -19.85 -45.05
C LEU A 544 30.05 -18.51 -45.59
N PRO A 545 29.47 -17.37 -45.14
CA PRO A 545 29.98 -16.06 -45.53
C PRO A 545 31.30 -15.70 -44.82
N LEU A 546 31.93 -16.68 -44.21
CA LEU A 546 33.20 -16.60 -43.49
C LEU A 546 34.31 -17.31 -44.22
N GLY A 547 35.46 -16.66 -44.31
CA GLY A 547 36.70 -17.29 -44.70
C GLY A 547 37.51 -17.71 -43.48
N PHE A 548 38.29 -18.77 -43.65
CA PHE A 548 39.12 -19.31 -42.57
C PHE A 548 40.58 -19.33 -43.01
N GLY A 549 41.46 -18.78 -42.19
CA GLY A 549 42.89 -19.00 -42.23
C GLY A 549 43.26 -20.00 -41.16
N LEU A 550 43.69 -21.19 -41.51
CA LEU A 550 44.01 -22.26 -40.58
C LEU A 550 45.50 -22.42 -40.36
N ASP A 551 45.90 -22.48 -39.12
CA ASP A 551 47.26 -22.87 -38.67
C ASP A 551 47.12 -24.12 -37.79
N LEU A 552 47.89 -25.16 -38.07
CA LEU A 552 47.86 -26.42 -37.34
C LEU A 552 49.23 -26.58 -36.63
N GLU A 553 49.22 -26.68 -35.32
CA GLU A 553 50.41 -27.00 -34.55
C GLU A 553 50.30 -28.42 -33.97
N PHE A 554 51.26 -29.24 -34.33
CA PHE A 554 51.28 -30.66 -33.94
C PHE A 554 52.16 -30.80 -32.68
N LEU A 555 51.60 -31.43 -31.66
CA LEU A 555 52.26 -31.59 -30.37
C LEU A 555 52.57 -33.06 -30.06
N ASP A 556 53.69 -33.29 -29.38
CA ASP A 556 54.09 -34.60 -28.85
C ASP A 556 53.35 -34.96 -27.57
N LYS A 557 53.62 -36.14 -27.02
CA LYS A 557 53.07 -36.63 -25.74
C LYS A 557 53.41 -35.76 -24.53
N ASN A 558 54.31 -34.80 -24.62
CA ASN A 558 54.73 -33.90 -23.59
C ASN A 558 54.19 -32.48 -23.84
N ASN A 559 53.28 -32.30 -24.77
CA ASN A 559 52.75 -31.02 -25.28
C ASN A 559 53.86 -30.10 -25.87
N ALA A 560 54.95 -30.68 -26.39
CA ALA A 560 55.98 -29.91 -27.07
C ALA A 560 55.65 -29.85 -28.57
N ALA A 561 55.77 -28.64 -29.15
CA ALA A 561 55.55 -28.46 -30.58
C ALA A 561 56.51 -29.29 -31.43
N ILE A 562 55.99 -30.12 -32.31
CA ILE A 562 56.74 -30.93 -33.24
C ILE A 562 56.94 -30.16 -34.56
N THR A 563 55.86 -29.68 -35.11
CA THR A 563 55.82 -28.93 -36.36
C THR A 563 54.56 -28.12 -36.49
N THR A 564 54.54 -27.13 -37.36
CA THR A 564 53.36 -26.34 -37.71
C THR A 564 53.07 -26.49 -39.22
N ILE A 565 51.80 -26.43 -39.58
CA ILE A 565 51.35 -26.39 -41.00
C ILE A 565 50.41 -25.20 -41.13
N PRO A 566 50.71 -24.21 -41.98
CA PRO A 566 51.89 -24.07 -42.87
C PRO A 566 53.21 -23.88 -42.12
N LEU A 567 54.30 -24.13 -42.81
CA LEU A 567 55.61 -24.13 -42.22
C LEU A 567 56.16 -22.71 -42.02
N GLY A 568 56.54 -22.39 -40.82
CA GLY A 568 57.30 -21.15 -40.54
C GLY A 568 56.51 -19.87 -40.85
N ASN A 569 56.97 -19.11 -41.85
CA ASN A 569 56.32 -17.85 -42.26
C ASN A 569 55.48 -18.01 -43.55
N GLU A 570 55.09 -19.21 -43.91
CA GLU A 570 54.16 -19.42 -45.04
C GLU A 570 52.77 -18.88 -44.67
N GLU A 571 51.97 -18.50 -45.69
CA GLU A 571 50.59 -18.04 -45.50
C GLU A 571 49.71 -19.17 -44.94
N PRO A 572 48.78 -18.87 -44.04
CA PRO A 572 47.87 -19.87 -43.48
C PRO A 572 47.06 -20.59 -44.57
N ILE A 573 46.54 -21.76 -44.23
CA ILE A 573 45.64 -22.51 -45.12
C ILE A 573 44.35 -21.69 -45.26
N VAL A 574 44.11 -21.13 -46.45
CA VAL A 574 42.95 -20.25 -46.65
C VAL A 574 41.77 -21.04 -47.23
N LEU A 575 40.68 -21.07 -46.46
CA LEU A 575 39.36 -21.47 -46.95
C LEU A 575 38.57 -20.20 -47.26
N THR A 576 38.45 -19.86 -48.52
CA THR A 576 37.83 -18.61 -48.97
C THR A 576 36.33 -18.58 -48.60
N ALA A 577 35.83 -17.45 -48.11
CA ALA A 577 34.42 -17.23 -47.85
C ALA A 577 33.55 -17.45 -49.09
N ALA A 578 32.31 -17.84 -48.88
CA ALA A 578 31.27 -17.82 -49.91
C ALA A 578 31.01 -16.40 -50.40
N SER A 579 30.55 -16.30 -51.63
CA SER A 579 30.10 -15.02 -52.19
C SER A 579 28.81 -14.57 -51.52
N VAL A 580 28.75 -13.29 -51.13
CA VAL A 580 27.62 -12.69 -50.43
C VAL A 580 26.87 -11.71 -51.33
N ASP A 581 25.56 -11.71 -51.27
CA ASP A 581 24.72 -10.71 -51.95
C ASP A 581 24.88 -9.34 -51.26
N ALA A 582 25.16 -8.32 -52.05
CA ALA A 582 25.50 -6.98 -51.52
C ALA A 582 24.34 -6.28 -50.79
N VAL A 583 23.08 -6.71 -51.02
CA VAL A 583 21.90 -6.07 -50.42
C VAL A 583 21.40 -6.87 -49.20
N THR A 584 21.24 -8.16 -49.38
CA THR A 584 20.67 -9.03 -48.33
C THR A 584 21.72 -9.52 -47.34
N ARG A 585 23.00 -9.42 -47.69
CA ARG A 585 24.14 -9.85 -46.87
C ARG A 585 24.19 -11.37 -46.61
N TYR A 586 23.31 -12.16 -47.23
CA TYR A 586 23.35 -13.62 -47.20
C TYR A 586 24.20 -14.21 -48.30
N VAL A 587 24.64 -15.46 -48.10
CA VAL A 587 25.36 -16.20 -49.13
C VAL A 587 24.54 -16.30 -50.41
N SER A 588 25.14 -15.95 -51.51
CA SER A 588 24.57 -16.04 -52.86
C SER A 588 25.05 -17.30 -53.61
N SER A 589 26.29 -17.74 -53.36
CA SER A 589 26.84 -18.98 -53.91
C SER A 589 28.01 -19.48 -53.06
N PRO A 590 28.15 -20.78 -52.83
CA PRO A 590 29.28 -21.36 -52.13
C PRO A 590 30.58 -21.20 -52.95
N THR A 591 31.70 -21.16 -52.24
CA THR A 591 33.03 -21.23 -52.87
C THR A 591 33.54 -22.66 -52.81
N VAL A 592 33.86 -23.20 -54.00
CA VAL A 592 34.46 -24.55 -54.15
C VAL A 592 35.92 -24.39 -54.56
N SER A 593 36.83 -24.92 -53.75
CA SER A 593 38.26 -24.81 -54.01
C SER A 593 39.06 -25.97 -53.37
N SER A 594 40.35 -26.01 -53.66
CA SER A 594 41.24 -26.96 -53.02
C SER A 594 42.59 -26.32 -52.69
N THR A 595 43.14 -26.70 -51.53
CA THR A 595 44.49 -26.34 -51.09
C THR A 595 45.35 -27.59 -51.02
N ILE A 596 46.53 -27.53 -51.58
CA ILE A 596 47.48 -28.66 -51.61
C ILE A 596 48.72 -28.27 -50.79
N LEU A 597 48.99 -29.05 -49.78
CA LEU A 597 50.17 -28.92 -48.93
C LEU A 597 51.14 -30.05 -49.30
N SER A 598 52.30 -29.71 -49.77
CA SER A 598 53.35 -30.69 -50.06
C SER A 598 54.24 -30.88 -48.78
N LEU A 599 54.37 -32.12 -48.36
CA LEU A 599 55.14 -32.49 -47.17
C LEU A 599 56.35 -33.37 -47.61
N SER A 600 57.51 -33.03 -47.05
CA SER A 600 58.69 -33.82 -47.19
C SER A 600 58.68 -35.07 -46.31
N LYS A 601 59.57 -36.01 -46.58
CA LYS A 601 59.74 -37.18 -45.70
C LYS A 601 59.97 -36.80 -44.23
N ALA A 602 60.83 -35.83 -43.93
CA ALA A 602 61.15 -35.42 -42.60
C ALA A 602 59.93 -34.90 -41.85
N GLN A 603 59.00 -34.23 -42.55
CA GLN A 603 57.76 -33.73 -41.95
C GLN A 603 56.78 -34.86 -41.63
N PHE A 604 56.65 -35.85 -42.47
CA PHE A 604 55.85 -37.04 -42.15
C PHE A 604 56.41 -37.86 -40.99
N ASP A 605 57.74 -38.00 -40.91
CA ASP A 605 58.39 -38.68 -39.78
C ASP A 605 58.17 -37.93 -38.45
N GLU A 606 58.07 -36.61 -38.48
CA GLU A 606 57.68 -35.80 -37.31
C GLU A 606 56.19 -35.96 -36.97
N LEU A 607 55.32 -35.92 -37.94
CA LEU A 607 53.86 -36.08 -37.74
C LEU A 607 53.50 -37.40 -37.07
N ASN A 608 54.29 -38.48 -37.30
CA ASN A 608 54.08 -39.77 -36.61
C ASN A 608 54.25 -39.73 -35.09
N LYS A 609 54.84 -38.68 -34.56
CA LYS A 609 55.05 -38.48 -33.09
C LYS A 609 53.91 -37.70 -32.47
N THR A 610 52.92 -37.25 -33.25
CA THR A 610 51.84 -36.38 -32.80
C THR A 610 50.89 -37.12 -31.87
N LYS A 611 50.49 -36.46 -30.78
CA LYS A 611 49.44 -36.90 -29.85
C LYS A 611 48.27 -35.94 -29.80
N SER A 612 48.52 -34.67 -30.05
CA SER A 612 47.47 -33.66 -30.12
C SER A 612 47.79 -32.62 -31.21
N VAL A 613 46.79 -31.99 -31.71
CA VAL A 613 46.86 -30.93 -32.70
C VAL A 613 46.14 -29.70 -32.17
N VAL A 614 46.84 -28.59 -32.07
CA VAL A 614 46.24 -27.29 -31.84
C VAL A 614 45.81 -26.73 -33.18
N VAL A 615 44.53 -26.52 -33.35
CA VAL A 615 43.94 -25.90 -34.51
C VAL A 615 43.70 -24.43 -34.21
N SER A 616 44.40 -23.54 -34.83
CA SER A 616 44.19 -22.11 -34.76
C SER A 616 43.52 -21.64 -36.04
N ALA A 617 42.35 -21.07 -35.92
CA ALA A 617 41.59 -20.54 -37.05
C ALA A 617 41.49 -19.02 -36.95
N ARG A 618 41.74 -18.31 -38.02
CA ARG A 618 41.47 -16.89 -38.19
C ARG A 618 40.26 -16.74 -39.11
N LEU A 619 39.21 -16.14 -38.56
CA LEU A 619 37.98 -15.94 -39.29
C LEU A 619 37.92 -14.52 -39.83
N ASN A 620 37.47 -14.39 -41.07
CA ASN A 620 37.22 -13.11 -41.69
C ASN A 620 35.85 -13.13 -42.36
N SER A 621 35.04 -12.12 -42.14
CA SER A 621 33.82 -11.97 -42.92
C SER A 621 34.14 -11.67 -44.40
N SER A 622 33.24 -12.04 -45.30
CA SER A 622 33.41 -11.80 -46.72
C SER A 622 33.66 -10.31 -46.99
N ASN A 623 34.84 -10.00 -47.55
CA ASN A 623 35.33 -8.63 -47.79
C ASN A 623 35.48 -7.75 -46.53
N ASN A 624 35.51 -8.31 -45.35
CA ASN A 624 35.44 -7.59 -44.08
C ASN A 624 34.22 -6.67 -43.95
N GLU A 625 33.12 -7.04 -44.59
CA GLU A 625 31.84 -6.37 -44.53
C GLU A 625 30.86 -7.14 -43.66
N GLU A 626 29.73 -6.49 -43.29
CA GLU A 626 28.61 -7.20 -42.65
C GLU A 626 28.15 -8.39 -43.46
N VAL A 627 27.98 -9.51 -42.79
CA VAL A 627 27.48 -10.75 -43.35
C VAL A 627 26.39 -11.35 -42.48
N LYS A 628 25.49 -12.13 -43.08
CA LYS A 628 24.41 -12.84 -42.40
C LYS A 628 24.48 -14.33 -42.65
N LEU A 629 24.42 -15.10 -41.58
CA LEU A 629 24.36 -16.56 -41.63
C LEU A 629 22.91 -17.04 -41.67
N LYS A 630 22.70 -18.14 -42.38
CA LYS A 630 21.48 -18.93 -42.30
C LYS A 630 21.78 -20.27 -41.65
N THR A 631 20.80 -20.85 -41.01
CA THR A 631 20.90 -22.22 -40.44
C THR A 631 21.18 -23.28 -41.48
N THR A 632 21.04 -22.93 -42.76
CA THR A 632 21.32 -23.81 -43.92
C THR A 632 22.72 -23.63 -44.49
N ASP A 633 23.47 -22.62 -44.02
CA ASP A 633 24.83 -22.39 -44.48
C ASP A 633 25.75 -23.49 -43.91
N TYR A 634 26.69 -23.92 -44.69
CA TYR A 634 27.50 -25.09 -44.35
C TYR A 634 28.93 -24.93 -44.87
N ILE A 635 29.83 -25.71 -44.30
CA ILE A 635 31.13 -25.97 -44.87
C ILE A 635 31.36 -27.48 -44.95
N THR A 636 31.83 -27.94 -46.08
CA THR A 636 32.23 -29.33 -46.29
C THR A 636 33.73 -29.36 -46.61
N ILE A 637 34.46 -30.10 -45.81
CA ILE A 637 35.91 -30.24 -45.96
C ILE A 637 36.20 -31.72 -46.14
N ASN A 638 36.90 -32.06 -47.24
CA ASN A 638 37.39 -33.39 -47.52
C ASN A 638 38.92 -33.35 -47.56
N ILE A 639 39.53 -34.03 -46.64
CA ILE A 639 40.99 -34.14 -46.56
C ILE A 639 41.41 -35.48 -47.12
N SER A 640 42.32 -35.48 -48.05
CA SER A 640 42.94 -36.69 -48.59
C SER A 640 44.45 -36.55 -48.50
N VAL A 641 45.09 -37.67 -48.25
CA VAL A 641 46.57 -37.76 -48.21
C VAL A 641 47.06 -38.60 -49.35
N SER A 642 47.94 -38.04 -50.12
CA SER A 642 48.62 -38.76 -51.19
C SER A 642 50.07 -38.99 -50.76
N LEU A 643 50.48 -40.26 -50.62
CA LEU A 643 51.80 -40.61 -50.15
C LEU A 643 52.66 -41.03 -51.34
N GLN A 644 53.92 -40.59 -51.35
CA GLN A 644 54.95 -41.09 -52.26
C GLN A 644 55.78 -42.14 -51.51
N LEU A 645 55.69 -43.36 -51.98
CA LEU A 645 56.44 -44.48 -51.43
C LEU A 645 57.73 -44.72 -52.19
N GLU A 646 58.80 -44.84 -51.46
CA GLU A 646 60.06 -45.33 -52.05
C GLU A 646 60.29 -46.77 -51.61
N THR A 647 60.37 -47.66 -52.52
CA THR A 647 60.66 -49.08 -52.28
C THR A 647 62.11 -49.35 -52.51
N ASN A 648 62.85 -49.71 -51.46
CA ASN A 648 64.19 -50.29 -51.65
C ASN A 648 64.04 -51.72 -52.11
N VAL A 649 64.15 -51.91 -53.39
CA VAL A 649 64.33 -53.27 -53.95
C VAL A 649 65.81 -53.60 -53.66
N GLY A 650 66.04 -54.33 -52.62
CA GLY A 650 67.38 -54.81 -52.30
C GLY A 650 67.96 -55.57 -53.46
N ASP A 651 69.13 -55.16 -53.96
CA ASP A 651 69.90 -55.97 -54.85
C ASP A 651 70.34 -57.27 -54.15
N ASN A 652 69.83 -58.39 -54.61
CA ASN A 652 70.33 -59.73 -54.29
C ASN A 652 71.62 -60.02 -55.02
#